data_a597a1b415d82a416e9a2262f36835ae
#
_entry.id   a597a1b415d82a416e9a2262f36835ae
#
_cell.length_a   1.000
_cell.length_b   1.000
_cell.length_c   1.000
_cell.angle_alpha   90.00
_cell.angle_beta   90.00
_cell.angle_gamma   90.00
#
_symmetry.space_group_name_H-M   'P 1'
#
loop_
_entity.id
_entity.type
_entity.pdbx_description
1 polymer ?
#
loop_
_entity_poly.entity_id
_entity_poly.type
_entity_poly.pdbx_seq_one_letter_code
_entity_poly.pdbx_strand_id
1 'polypeptide(L)'
;MEAFDVAVASGADAVYLGLDNFNARMKAQNFDCDNIAKVVSRAHFYGVKVYVTINTILQNCEFKELIELVKASIDAKVDAFLVQDLGVCKVLKETFDGICLHASTQLGVHNLYGAKVAEKAGFSRVVLSREAKLADIIEIKNNTNLEIEYFVQGALCIAFSGNCYLSSKEQGASGNRGLCKQMCRLPYRAEVQGKSCDGYLLSARDLCLYSSIKQLADAGVCSFKIEGRLRRNGYVACAVQAYRKALDEVEKGNSPALDSITENELKIAFSRGEFLKRAYLDEGTPKVVEKRFNNHIGIKIGTVKSIKEFKDGLFEIAIATKYPLAKGDGLKFFDGEKEKASLGIGEPKPCGNGAYSFVTKTKVKPGWQVNLIADAKQDEKFLQTQRYVPISVCATAKVGEPLSIKAEYERGGRRIQVEKKSEHNLDKALNAPMSANDIALACSKVADSGFEVKECRVDTDGVFVAKSVINALRRDVFAELKEKIVEANAPKNVVFDEEKAKEFLAILNTVKTVETSPLHVVRSERIESGFARKGQTILLKPDVYSAENIRKTIDLNDFDINDVVLDLPIYASGKDISVIEKAIEQSGVKRLASENIYGLYFVSRGYEVVAGQGHNIANVFAAQKATELGATAYAPSCEYKDFKDDGKRIRFEQDEDIPLMTFAHCPYKTIFDCDCASCAYKPDLILKRENKKYVVRRVRAHSCRFELYPL
;
A
#
# COMPACT_ATOMS: atom_id res chain seq x y z
N MET A 1 -4.11 17.00 -5.56
CA MET A 1 -2.93 17.88 -5.46
C MET A 1 -2.53 18.11 -4.00
N GLU A 2 -3.38 18.66 -3.12
CA GLU A 2 -3.02 18.99 -1.72
C GLU A 2 -2.33 17.87 -0.94
N ALA A 3 -2.86 16.63 -0.95
CA ALA A 3 -2.25 15.51 -0.23
C ALA A 3 -0.85 15.14 -0.77
N PHE A 4 -0.61 15.35 -2.06
CA PHE A 4 0.71 15.21 -2.68
C PHE A 4 1.66 16.29 -2.15
N ASP A 5 1.25 17.54 -2.18
CA ASP A 5 2.06 18.65 -1.68
C ASP A 5 2.44 18.48 -0.21
N VAL A 6 1.48 18.05 0.60
CA VAL A 6 1.69 17.75 2.03
C VAL A 6 2.68 16.60 2.22
N ALA A 7 2.60 15.53 1.44
CA ALA A 7 3.54 14.41 1.53
C ALA A 7 4.98 14.85 1.19
N VAL A 8 5.15 15.63 0.11
CA VAL A 8 6.45 16.19 -0.30
C VAL A 8 7.01 17.12 0.77
N ALA A 9 6.19 18.06 1.27
CA ALA A 9 6.59 19.01 2.31
C ALA A 9 6.98 18.30 3.61
N SER A 10 6.31 17.21 3.95
CA SER A 10 6.56 16.42 5.16
C SER A 10 7.80 15.51 5.10
N GLY A 11 8.50 15.44 3.96
CA GLY A 11 9.76 14.72 3.82
C GLY A 11 9.65 13.33 3.20
N ALA A 12 8.61 13.04 2.43
CA ALA A 12 8.53 11.81 1.63
C ALA A 12 9.65 11.78 0.58
N ASP A 13 10.23 10.59 0.34
CA ASP A 13 11.22 10.35 -0.72
C ASP A 13 10.56 9.83 -2.01
N ALA A 14 9.34 9.30 -1.89
CA ALA A 14 8.52 8.88 -3.02
C ALA A 14 7.03 9.04 -2.71
N VAL A 15 6.23 9.25 -3.75
CA VAL A 15 4.76 9.28 -3.67
C VAL A 15 4.20 8.30 -4.69
N TYR A 16 3.31 7.40 -4.24
CA TYR A 16 2.52 6.60 -5.15
C TYR A 16 1.11 7.18 -5.30
N LEU A 17 0.65 7.23 -6.53
CA LEU A 17 -0.65 7.82 -6.88
C LEU A 17 -1.37 6.99 -7.94
N GLY A 18 -2.67 7.20 -8.10
CA GLY A 18 -3.49 6.59 -9.15
C GLY A 18 -3.88 7.65 -10.16
N LEU A 19 -3.94 7.23 -11.41
CA LEU A 19 -4.65 7.94 -12.46
C LEU A 19 -6.14 7.56 -12.44
N ASP A 20 -6.95 8.14 -13.28
CA ASP A 20 -8.41 7.92 -13.25
C ASP A 20 -8.79 6.46 -13.44
N ASN A 21 -8.00 5.68 -14.20
CA ASN A 21 -8.25 4.28 -14.46
C ASN A 21 -7.17 3.34 -13.88
N PHE A 22 -7.46 2.04 -13.82
CA PHE A 22 -6.56 0.93 -13.50
C PHE A 22 -5.93 0.93 -12.10
N ASN A 23 -6.50 1.64 -11.13
CA ASN A 23 -5.94 1.69 -9.78
C ASN A 23 -6.88 1.11 -8.70
N ALA A 24 -6.31 0.55 -7.63
CA ALA A 24 -7.05 -0.09 -6.53
C ALA A 24 -7.85 0.89 -5.64
N ARG A 25 -7.94 2.16 -5.98
CA ARG A 25 -8.69 3.21 -5.26
C ARG A 25 -9.45 4.09 -6.23
N MET A 26 -10.25 3.49 -7.11
CA MET A 26 -11.06 4.19 -8.13
C MET A 26 -11.95 5.32 -7.58
N LYS A 27 -12.37 5.22 -6.29
CA LYS A 27 -13.19 6.23 -5.62
C LYS A 27 -12.40 7.40 -5.01
N ALA A 28 -11.07 7.35 -5.04
CA ALA A 28 -10.26 8.49 -4.59
C ALA A 28 -10.27 9.59 -5.65
N GLN A 29 -9.94 10.81 -5.24
CA GLN A 29 -9.59 11.86 -6.19
C GLN A 29 -8.25 11.47 -6.83
N ASN A 30 -8.29 11.02 -8.07
CA ASN A 30 -7.14 10.60 -8.84
C ASN A 30 -6.60 11.74 -9.69
N PHE A 31 -5.46 11.54 -10.34
CA PHE A 31 -4.85 12.48 -11.26
C PHE A 31 -5.23 12.10 -12.71
N ASP A 32 -5.36 13.11 -13.56
CA ASP A 32 -5.49 12.92 -14.99
C ASP A 32 -4.12 13.03 -15.69
N CYS A 33 -4.07 12.64 -16.96
CA CYS A 33 -2.85 12.71 -17.78
C CYS A 33 -2.36 14.15 -18.00
N ASP A 34 -3.23 15.15 -17.90
CA ASP A 34 -2.86 16.56 -18.12
C ASP A 34 -2.12 17.14 -16.91
N ASN A 35 -2.43 16.65 -15.70
CA ASN A 35 -1.84 17.13 -14.47
C ASN A 35 -0.60 16.35 -14.03
N ILE A 36 -0.41 15.11 -14.51
CA ILE A 36 0.68 14.25 -14.05
C ILE A 36 2.06 14.86 -14.29
N ALA A 37 2.28 15.52 -15.43
CA ALA A 37 3.55 16.17 -15.75
C ALA A 37 3.92 17.26 -14.73
N LYS A 38 2.94 18.05 -14.28
CA LYS A 38 3.14 19.08 -13.24
C LYS A 38 3.49 18.45 -11.89
N VAL A 39 2.82 17.37 -11.54
CA VAL A 39 3.07 16.59 -10.29
C VAL A 39 4.49 16.04 -10.30
N VAL A 40 4.90 15.40 -11.40
CA VAL A 40 6.23 14.79 -11.56
C VAL A 40 7.32 15.86 -11.52
N SER A 41 7.20 16.94 -12.32
CA SER A 41 8.16 18.03 -12.29
C SER A 41 8.32 18.63 -10.89
N ARG A 42 7.21 18.83 -10.16
CA ARG A 42 7.25 19.34 -8.80
C ARG A 42 7.91 18.34 -7.83
N ALA A 43 7.63 17.04 -7.96
CA ALA A 43 8.27 16.01 -7.16
C ALA A 43 9.79 15.96 -7.42
N HIS A 44 10.19 15.92 -8.68
CA HIS A 44 11.59 15.84 -9.08
C HIS A 44 12.40 17.06 -8.64
N PHE A 45 11.79 18.24 -8.59
CA PHE A 45 12.46 19.43 -8.02
C PHE A 45 12.91 19.18 -6.57
N TYR A 46 12.12 18.50 -5.76
CA TYR A 46 12.47 18.14 -4.39
C TYR A 46 13.24 16.81 -4.28
N GLY A 47 13.57 16.15 -5.39
CA GLY A 47 14.20 14.83 -5.41
C GLY A 47 13.28 13.72 -4.92
N VAL A 48 11.97 13.88 -5.11
CA VAL A 48 10.93 12.90 -4.75
C VAL A 48 10.52 12.11 -5.99
N LYS A 49 10.44 10.77 -5.88
CA LYS A 49 10.00 9.90 -6.96
C LYS A 49 8.49 9.80 -7.03
N VAL A 50 7.96 9.58 -8.23
CA VAL A 50 6.53 9.39 -8.47
C VAL A 50 6.27 8.01 -9.07
N TYR A 51 5.42 7.23 -8.40
CA TYR A 51 5.03 5.90 -8.85
C TYR A 51 3.55 5.87 -9.19
N VAL A 52 3.21 5.46 -10.42
CA VAL A 52 1.82 5.32 -10.86
C VAL A 52 1.32 3.90 -10.58
N THR A 53 0.12 3.79 -10.00
CA THR A 53 -0.49 2.50 -9.73
C THR A 53 -1.36 2.03 -10.89
N ILE A 54 -0.99 0.88 -11.48
CA ILE A 54 -1.77 0.08 -12.43
C ILE A 54 -1.97 -1.29 -11.75
N ASN A 55 -2.62 -1.27 -10.60
CA ASN A 55 -2.65 -2.40 -9.70
C ASN A 55 -4.07 -2.99 -9.55
N THR A 56 -4.79 -3.06 -10.65
CA THR A 56 -6.04 -3.81 -10.83
C THR A 56 -5.83 -4.91 -11.87
N ILE A 57 -6.70 -5.91 -11.88
CA ILE A 57 -6.79 -6.88 -12.98
C ILE A 57 -7.47 -6.22 -14.17
N LEU A 58 -7.01 -6.50 -15.39
CA LEU A 58 -7.53 -5.93 -16.63
C LEU A 58 -8.24 -6.96 -17.48
N GLN A 59 -9.20 -6.49 -18.29
CA GLN A 59 -9.85 -7.25 -19.34
C GLN A 59 -9.17 -7.00 -20.70
N ASN A 60 -9.36 -7.90 -21.65
CA ASN A 60 -8.78 -7.78 -23.00
C ASN A 60 -9.04 -6.42 -23.67
N CYS A 61 -10.27 -5.88 -23.53
CA CYS A 61 -10.67 -4.61 -24.15
C CYS A 61 -9.97 -3.36 -23.57
N GLU A 62 -9.31 -3.47 -22.41
CA GLU A 62 -8.71 -2.32 -21.71
C GLU A 62 -7.24 -2.07 -22.08
N PHE A 63 -6.59 -2.97 -22.82
CA PHE A 63 -5.15 -2.87 -23.12
C PHE A 63 -4.77 -1.71 -24.03
N LYS A 64 -5.66 -1.29 -24.94
CA LYS A 64 -5.42 -0.11 -25.78
C LYS A 64 -5.28 1.15 -24.91
N GLU A 65 -6.27 1.36 -24.05
CA GLU A 65 -6.27 2.50 -23.12
C GLU A 65 -5.09 2.45 -22.14
N LEU A 66 -4.72 1.24 -21.68
CA LEU A 66 -3.54 1.03 -20.83
C LEU A 66 -2.27 1.55 -21.52
N ILE A 67 -2.02 1.17 -22.78
CA ILE A 67 -0.82 1.54 -23.52
C ILE A 67 -0.76 3.06 -23.69
N GLU A 68 -1.88 3.71 -24.03
CA GLU A 68 -1.99 5.16 -24.16
C GLU A 68 -1.70 5.88 -22.83
N LEU A 69 -2.26 5.39 -21.72
CA LEU A 69 -2.05 5.93 -20.38
C LEU A 69 -0.59 5.81 -19.93
N VAL A 70 0.04 4.67 -20.18
CA VAL A 70 1.45 4.42 -19.81
C VAL A 70 2.37 5.30 -20.64
N LYS A 71 2.11 5.44 -21.94
CA LYS A 71 2.88 6.34 -22.82
C LYS A 71 2.84 7.77 -22.31
N ALA A 72 1.65 8.32 -22.03
CA ALA A 72 1.50 9.67 -21.45
C ALA A 72 2.23 9.81 -20.10
N SER A 73 2.22 8.78 -19.28
CA SER A 73 2.93 8.79 -17.99
C SER A 73 4.46 8.77 -18.16
N ILE A 74 4.96 8.05 -19.16
CA ILE A 74 6.40 8.02 -19.50
C ILE A 74 6.84 9.38 -20.06
N ASP A 75 6.04 9.99 -20.92
CA ASP A 75 6.30 11.34 -21.45
C ASP A 75 6.35 12.37 -20.31
N ALA A 76 5.53 12.20 -19.28
CA ALA A 76 5.54 12.98 -18.05
C ALA A 76 6.71 12.62 -17.10
N LYS A 77 7.59 11.65 -17.43
CA LYS A 77 8.75 11.22 -16.63
C LYS A 77 8.37 10.58 -15.29
N VAL A 78 7.30 9.78 -15.25
CA VAL A 78 6.98 8.93 -14.09
C VAL A 78 8.11 7.93 -13.84
N ASP A 79 8.49 7.71 -12.56
CA ASP A 79 9.66 6.90 -12.20
C ASP A 79 9.42 5.39 -12.28
N ALA A 80 8.21 4.92 -11.96
CA ALA A 80 7.87 3.49 -12.00
C ALA A 80 6.35 3.26 -11.98
N PHE A 81 5.96 2.02 -12.31
CA PHE A 81 4.57 1.58 -12.28
C PHE A 81 4.40 0.40 -11.32
N LEU A 82 3.38 0.47 -10.46
CA LEU A 82 3.00 -0.64 -9.57
C LEU A 82 1.96 -1.51 -10.27
N VAL A 83 2.29 -2.78 -10.52
CA VAL A 83 1.48 -3.70 -11.33
C VAL A 83 1.09 -4.94 -10.53
N GLN A 84 -0.16 -5.37 -10.66
CA GLN A 84 -0.69 -6.64 -10.13
C GLN A 84 -0.82 -7.69 -11.22
N ASP A 85 -1.38 -7.32 -12.36
CA ASP A 85 -1.76 -8.21 -13.46
C ASP A 85 -0.52 -8.66 -14.27
N LEU A 86 -0.32 -9.97 -14.39
CA LEU A 86 0.81 -10.54 -15.13
C LEU A 86 0.73 -10.22 -16.64
N GLY A 87 -0.47 -10.04 -17.21
CA GLY A 87 -0.66 -9.62 -18.59
C GLY A 87 -0.23 -8.17 -18.80
N VAL A 88 -0.56 -7.29 -17.86
CA VAL A 88 -0.04 -5.93 -17.84
C VAL A 88 1.49 -5.93 -17.77
N CYS A 89 2.06 -6.76 -16.88
CA CYS A 89 3.52 -6.90 -16.77
C CYS A 89 4.15 -7.33 -18.11
N LYS A 90 3.58 -8.35 -18.79
CA LYS A 90 4.04 -8.83 -20.10
C LYS A 90 4.01 -7.71 -21.14
N VAL A 91 2.83 -7.11 -21.36
CA VAL A 91 2.67 -6.09 -22.40
C VAL A 91 3.58 -4.88 -22.15
N LEU A 92 3.66 -4.39 -20.93
CA LEU A 92 4.48 -3.22 -20.63
C LEU A 92 5.98 -3.50 -20.79
N LYS A 93 6.46 -4.68 -20.37
CA LYS A 93 7.88 -5.05 -20.51
C LYS A 93 8.30 -5.22 -21.96
N GLU A 94 7.43 -5.74 -22.81
CA GLU A 94 7.74 -5.99 -24.22
C GLU A 94 7.48 -4.77 -25.12
N THR A 95 6.61 -3.82 -24.68
CA THR A 95 6.27 -2.61 -25.46
C THR A 95 7.11 -1.40 -25.07
N PHE A 96 7.63 -1.34 -23.84
CA PHE A 96 8.37 -0.19 -23.33
C PHE A 96 9.74 -0.64 -22.79
N ASP A 97 10.76 -0.56 -23.63
CA ASP A 97 12.13 -0.92 -23.21
C ASP A 97 12.64 0.06 -22.15
N GLY A 98 13.23 -0.49 -21.09
CA GLY A 98 13.71 0.28 -19.93
C GLY A 98 12.64 0.63 -18.91
N ILE A 99 11.36 0.23 -19.08
CA ILE A 99 10.30 0.52 -18.10
C ILE A 99 10.57 -0.11 -16.73
N CYS A 100 10.38 0.67 -15.67
CA CYS A 100 10.53 0.21 -14.29
C CYS A 100 9.18 -0.27 -13.74
N LEU A 101 9.07 -1.56 -13.42
CA LEU A 101 7.87 -2.17 -12.85
C LEU A 101 8.12 -2.65 -11.43
N HIS A 102 7.22 -2.26 -10.52
CA HIS A 102 7.16 -2.75 -9.15
C HIS A 102 5.98 -3.72 -9.00
N ALA A 103 6.22 -4.90 -8.44
CA ALA A 103 5.14 -5.82 -8.10
C ALA A 103 4.28 -5.22 -6.98
N SER A 104 3.00 -4.99 -7.26
CA SER A 104 2.05 -4.52 -6.24
C SER A 104 1.89 -5.55 -5.12
N THR A 105 1.59 -5.10 -3.90
CA THR A 105 1.21 -6.01 -2.81
C THR A 105 0.05 -6.95 -3.16
N GLN A 106 -0.78 -6.56 -4.14
CA GLN A 106 -1.90 -7.38 -4.62
C GLN A 106 -1.45 -8.58 -5.47
N LEU A 107 -0.21 -8.62 -5.96
CA LEU A 107 0.38 -9.82 -6.54
C LEU A 107 0.67 -10.91 -5.49
N GLY A 108 0.71 -10.53 -4.21
CA GLY A 108 0.81 -11.46 -3.09
C GLY A 108 2.20 -12.05 -2.87
N VAL A 109 3.28 -11.39 -3.26
CA VAL A 109 4.66 -11.84 -2.98
C VAL A 109 4.92 -11.76 -1.48
N HIS A 110 5.33 -12.87 -0.86
CA HIS A 110 5.51 -12.95 0.61
C HIS A 110 6.62 -13.89 1.07
N ASN A 111 7.25 -14.64 0.16
CA ASN A 111 8.32 -15.59 0.42
C ASN A 111 9.33 -15.61 -0.72
N LEU A 112 10.44 -16.33 -0.56
CA LEU A 112 11.50 -16.42 -1.55
C LEU A 112 11.01 -16.94 -2.91
N TYR A 113 10.15 -17.97 -2.93
CA TYR A 113 9.68 -18.59 -4.17
C TYR A 113 8.88 -17.59 -5.03
N GLY A 114 7.96 -16.85 -4.38
CA GLY A 114 7.21 -15.77 -5.04
C GLY A 114 8.10 -14.64 -5.53
N ALA A 115 9.13 -14.30 -4.76
CA ALA A 115 10.09 -13.27 -5.14
C ALA A 115 10.92 -13.67 -6.37
N LYS A 116 11.40 -14.91 -6.43
CA LYS A 116 12.11 -15.44 -7.62
C LYS A 116 11.25 -15.46 -8.88
N VAL A 117 9.98 -15.83 -8.76
CA VAL A 117 9.05 -15.77 -9.90
C VAL A 117 8.78 -14.33 -10.32
N ALA A 118 8.62 -13.39 -9.37
CA ALA A 118 8.45 -11.97 -9.68
C ALA A 118 9.70 -11.38 -10.35
N GLU A 119 10.91 -11.75 -9.91
CA GLU A 119 12.17 -11.36 -10.55
C GLU A 119 12.25 -11.90 -11.99
N LYS A 120 11.93 -13.18 -12.20
CA LYS A 120 11.85 -13.82 -13.54
C LYS A 120 10.78 -13.15 -14.43
N ALA A 121 9.68 -12.68 -13.85
CA ALA A 121 8.64 -11.96 -14.59
C ALA A 121 9.10 -10.56 -15.05
N GLY A 122 10.19 -10.02 -14.48
CA GLY A 122 10.80 -8.75 -14.88
C GLY A 122 10.52 -7.58 -13.94
N PHE A 123 10.02 -7.82 -12.74
CA PHE A 123 9.90 -6.77 -11.73
C PHE A 123 11.28 -6.40 -11.16
N SER A 124 11.48 -5.12 -10.85
CA SER A 124 12.70 -4.61 -10.19
C SER A 124 12.52 -4.43 -8.68
N ARG A 125 11.27 -4.27 -8.22
CA ARG A 125 10.91 -4.13 -6.81
C ARG A 125 9.66 -4.95 -6.51
N VAL A 126 9.58 -5.47 -5.28
CA VAL A 126 8.38 -6.11 -4.75
C VAL A 126 7.84 -5.34 -3.56
N VAL A 127 6.55 -4.97 -3.60
CA VAL A 127 5.82 -4.55 -2.41
C VAL A 127 5.28 -5.81 -1.76
N LEU A 128 5.97 -6.30 -0.74
CA LEU A 128 5.60 -7.55 -0.09
C LEU A 128 4.19 -7.50 0.50
N SER A 129 3.55 -8.65 0.59
CA SER A 129 2.31 -8.76 1.34
C SER A 129 2.57 -8.46 2.82
N ARG A 130 1.55 -7.97 3.51
CA ARG A 130 1.67 -7.56 4.92
C ARG A 130 1.88 -8.73 5.88
N GLU A 131 1.65 -9.94 5.39
CA GLU A 131 1.81 -11.22 6.09
C GLU A 131 3.24 -11.77 6.04
N ALA A 132 4.13 -11.19 5.23
CA ALA A 132 5.53 -11.62 5.13
C ALA A 132 6.24 -11.56 6.48
N LYS A 133 6.92 -12.65 6.83
CA LYS A 133 7.71 -12.76 8.06
C LYS A 133 9.05 -12.07 7.91
N LEU A 134 9.63 -11.62 9.01
CA LEU A 134 10.97 -11.02 8.97
C LEU A 134 12.01 -11.99 8.41
N ALA A 135 11.92 -13.27 8.75
CA ALA A 135 12.81 -14.31 8.20
C ALA A 135 12.68 -14.44 6.68
N ASP A 136 11.44 -14.40 6.15
CA ASP A 136 11.19 -14.45 4.71
C ASP A 136 11.74 -13.20 3.99
N ILE A 137 11.65 -12.01 4.62
CA ILE A 137 12.23 -10.76 4.09
C ILE A 137 13.75 -10.89 3.93
N ILE A 138 14.43 -11.38 4.97
CA ILE A 138 15.89 -11.62 4.96
C ILE A 138 16.26 -12.64 3.86
N GLU A 139 15.49 -13.72 3.76
CA GLU A 139 15.73 -14.76 2.76
C GLU A 139 15.58 -14.23 1.32
N ILE A 140 14.55 -13.43 1.05
CA ILE A 140 14.33 -12.75 -0.23
C ILE A 140 15.53 -11.84 -0.55
N LYS A 141 15.93 -10.99 0.40
CA LYS A 141 17.04 -10.04 0.19
C LYS A 141 18.35 -10.74 -0.15
N ASN A 142 18.64 -11.86 0.50
CA ASN A 142 19.89 -12.59 0.30
C ASN A 142 19.94 -13.41 -1.00
N ASN A 143 18.79 -13.69 -1.62
CA ASN A 143 18.67 -14.63 -2.74
C ASN A 143 18.05 -14.04 -4.01
N THR A 144 17.80 -12.74 -4.06
CA THR A 144 17.27 -12.00 -5.23
C THR A 144 17.94 -10.63 -5.34
N ASN A 145 17.87 -10.04 -6.54
CA ASN A 145 18.30 -8.65 -6.77
C ASN A 145 17.16 -7.64 -6.60
N LEU A 146 16.00 -8.10 -6.15
CA LEU A 146 14.82 -7.25 -6.00
C LEU A 146 15.02 -6.22 -4.90
N GLU A 147 14.56 -5.01 -5.16
CA GLU A 147 14.29 -4.04 -4.11
C GLU A 147 13.04 -4.45 -3.32
N ILE A 148 13.10 -4.30 -2.00
CA ILE A 148 12.01 -4.69 -1.10
C ILE A 148 11.33 -3.45 -0.55
N GLU A 149 10.01 -3.33 -0.80
CA GLU A 149 9.13 -2.34 -0.19
C GLU A 149 8.15 -3.01 0.77
N TYR A 150 7.95 -2.42 1.96
CA TYR A 150 7.08 -2.98 2.98
C TYR A 150 6.16 -1.93 3.60
N PHE A 151 4.88 -2.28 3.84
CA PHE A 151 3.94 -1.39 4.52
C PHE A 151 4.28 -1.27 6.01
N VAL A 152 4.40 -0.04 6.50
CA VAL A 152 4.76 0.24 7.90
C VAL A 152 3.71 1.01 8.69
N GLN A 153 2.80 1.73 8.01
CA GLN A 153 1.77 2.53 8.67
C GLN A 153 0.44 2.47 7.92
N GLY A 154 -0.65 2.45 8.69
CA GLY A 154 -2.01 2.69 8.21
C GLY A 154 -2.89 1.44 8.14
N ALA A 155 -3.95 1.49 7.34
CA ALA A 155 -4.98 0.47 7.30
C ALA A 155 -4.45 -0.90 6.85
N LEU A 156 -4.70 -1.92 7.67
CA LEU A 156 -4.42 -3.31 7.33
C LEU A 156 -5.67 -3.93 6.67
N CYS A 157 -5.47 -4.64 5.56
CA CYS A 157 -6.46 -5.55 5.00
C CYS A 157 -6.42 -6.85 5.80
N ILE A 158 -7.60 -7.42 6.13
CA ILE A 158 -7.68 -8.68 6.83
C ILE A 158 -7.38 -9.86 5.93
N ALA A 159 -7.77 -9.74 4.64
CA ALA A 159 -7.54 -10.77 3.64
C ALA A 159 -6.10 -10.69 3.11
N PHE A 160 -5.56 -11.82 2.72
CA PHE A 160 -4.36 -11.90 1.91
C PHE A 160 -4.58 -11.11 0.62
N SER A 161 -3.65 -10.23 0.29
CA SER A 161 -3.82 -9.25 -0.78
C SER A 161 -4.00 -9.90 -2.15
N GLY A 162 -4.89 -9.35 -2.97
CA GLY A 162 -5.25 -9.87 -4.31
C GLY A 162 -6.26 -11.02 -4.28
N ASN A 163 -6.52 -11.64 -3.12
CA ASN A 163 -7.33 -12.85 -2.99
C ASN A 163 -8.52 -12.62 -2.04
N CYS A 164 -9.27 -11.55 -2.28
CA CYS A 164 -10.52 -11.27 -1.59
C CYS A 164 -11.63 -10.98 -2.60
N TYR A 165 -12.57 -11.90 -2.69
CA TYR A 165 -13.73 -11.85 -3.58
C TYR A 165 -15.04 -11.56 -2.83
N LEU A 166 -14.98 -11.36 -1.50
CA LEU A 166 -16.16 -11.17 -0.66
C LEU A 166 -17.05 -10.00 -1.15
N SER A 167 -16.43 -8.84 -1.45
CA SER A 167 -17.16 -7.66 -1.93
C SER A 167 -17.72 -7.84 -3.36
N SER A 168 -17.01 -8.56 -4.21
CA SER A 168 -17.42 -8.88 -5.58
C SER A 168 -18.62 -9.82 -5.58
N LYS A 169 -18.52 -10.94 -4.89
CA LYS A 169 -19.57 -11.97 -4.83
C LYS A 169 -20.83 -11.48 -4.13
N GLU A 170 -20.68 -10.67 -3.06
CA GLU A 170 -21.78 -10.19 -2.25
C GLU A 170 -22.49 -8.97 -2.82
N GLN A 171 -21.77 -8.07 -3.50
CA GLN A 171 -22.26 -6.76 -3.92
C GLN A 171 -21.83 -6.35 -5.33
N GLY A 172 -21.30 -7.26 -6.15
CA GLY A 172 -20.87 -6.95 -7.50
C GLY A 172 -19.73 -5.90 -7.58
N ALA A 173 -18.97 -5.72 -6.49
CA ALA A 173 -17.97 -4.65 -6.38
C ALA A 173 -16.57 -5.23 -6.09
N SER A 174 -15.79 -5.49 -7.17
CA SER A 174 -14.49 -6.13 -7.07
C SER A 174 -13.46 -5.30 -6.31
N GLY A 175 -12.83 -5.90 -5.28
CA GLY A 175 -11.68 -5.34 -4.59
C GLY A 175 -10.44 -5.28 -5.49
N ASN A 176 -10.30 -6.23 -6.42
CA ASN A 176 -9.22 -6.31 -7.39
C ASN A 176 -9.38 -5.31 -8.55
N ARG A 177 -10.53 -4.61 -8.59
CA ARG A 177 -10.84 -3.51 -9.52
C ARG A 177 -11.00 -2.16 -8.79
N GLY A 178 -10.54 -2.06 -7.54
CA GLY A 178 -10.58 -0.83 -6.77
C GLY A 178 -11.95 -0.43 -6.18
N LEU A 179 -12.94 -1.32 -6.23
CA LEU A 179 -14.33 -1.03 -5.84
C LEU A 179 -14.75 -1.65 -4.50
N CYS A 180 -13.80 -2.13 -3.69
CA CYS A 180 -14.05 -2.80 -2.42
C CYS A 180 -15.03 -2.03 -1.52
N LYS A 181 -16.10 -2.70 -1.05
CA LYS A 181 -17.12 -2.17 -0.13
C LYS A 181 -16.78 -2.37 1.35
N GLN A 182 -15.58 -2.87 1.66
CA GLN A 182 -15.11 -3.09 3.03
C GLN A 182 -16.03 -4.00 3.86
N MET A 183 -16.57 -5.06 3.27
CA MET A 183 -17.45 -6.03 3.92
C MET A 183 -16.86 -6.59 5.23
N CYS A 184 -15.53 -6.75 5.31
CA CYS A 184 -14.83 -7.16 6.52
C CYS A 184 -14.93 -6.16 7.68
N ARG A 185 -15.38 -4.93 7.44
CA ARG A 185 -15.59 -3.88 8.47
C ARG A 185 -17.02 -3.84 9.02
N LEU A 186 -17.89 -4.73 8.57
CA LEU A 186 -19.26 -4.85 9.04
C LEU A 186 -19.35 -5.78 10.27
N PRO A 187 -20.43 -5.69 11.08
CA PRO A 187 -20.62 -6.59 12.21
C PRO A 187 -21.00 -7.99 11.74
N TYR A 188 -20.46 -8.99 12.42
CA TYR A 188 -20.75 -10.42 12.25
C TYR A 188 -21.05 -11.06 13.60
N ARG A 189 -21.79 -12.16 13.57
CA ARG A 189 -21.95 -13.09 14.68
C ARG A 189 -21.15 -14.37 14.37
N ALA A 190 -20.25 -14.74 15.26
CA ALA A 190 -19.50 -15.99 15.17
C ALA A 190 -20.14 -17.06 16.06
N GLU A 191 -20.19 -18.30 15.57
CA GLU A 191 -20.69 -19.44 16.32
C GLU A 191 -19.77 -20.64 16.12
N VAL A 192 -19.39 -21.29 17.24
CA VAL A 192 -18.64 -22.55 17.26
C VAL A 192 -18.95 -23.32 18.54
N GLN A 193 -19.34 -24.59 18.45
CA GLN A 193 -19.58 -25.50 19.59
C GLN A 193 -20.42 -24.88 20.72
N GLY A 194 -21.53 -24.22 20.38
CA GLY A 194 -22.43 -23.59 21.35
C GLY A 194 -21.94 -22.24 21.93
N LYS A 195 -20.71 -21.79 21.61
CA LYS A 195 -20.23 -20.45 21.96
C LYS A 195 -20.54 -19.48 20.85
N SER A 196 -20.88 -18.23 21.19
CA SER A 196 -21.12 -17.17 20.22
C SER A 196 -20.44 -15.86 20.61
N CYS A 197 -20.11 -15.04 19.63
CA CYS A 197 -19.55 -13.70 19.81
C CYS A 197 -20.04 -12.80 18.70
N ASP A 198 -20.54 -11.61 19.06
CA ASP A 198 -20.93 -10.55 18.14
C ASP A 198 -19.88 -9.44 18.08
N GLY A 199 -19.73 -8.80 16.91
CA GLY A 199 -18.85 -7.64 16.76
C GLY A 199 -18.26 -7.52 15.36
N TYR A 200 -17.23 -6.68 15.23
CA TYR A 200 -16.52 -6.46 13.98
C TYR A 200 -15.40 -7.51 13.77
N LEU A 201 -15.81 -8.78 13.68
CA LEU A 201 -14.94 -9.94 13.83
C LEU A 201 -13.88 -10.12 12.73
N LEU A 202 -14.00 -9.38 11.64
CA LEU A 202 -13.03 -9.32 10.53
C LEU A 202 -12.38 -7.94 10.39
N SER A 203 -12.59 -7.03 11.36
CA SER A 203 -12.07 -5.65 11.29
C SER A 203 -10.64 -5.57 11.83
N ALA A 204 -9.64 -5.56 10.95
CA ALA A 204 -8.24 -5.43 11.35
C ALA A 204 -7.93 -4.06 11.97
N ARG A 205 -7.04 -4.02 12.97
CA ARG A 205 -6.41 -2.82 13.53
C ARG A 205 -5.52 -2.14 12.49
N ASP A 206 -5.13 -0.91 12.78
CA ASP A 206 -4.18 -0.20 11.94
C ASP A 206 -2.73 -0.60 12.29
N LEU A 207 -1.89 -0.66 11.26
CA LEU A 207 -0.47 -1.00 11.36
C LEU A 207 0.33 0.21 11.84
N CYS A 208 1.31 -0.01 12.72
CA CYS A 208 2.32 0.98 13.10
C CYS A 208 3.63 0.27 13.47
N LEU A 209 4.55 0.15 12.52
CA LEU A 209 5.83 -0.54 12.70
C LEU A 209 6.97 0.44 13.02
N TYR A 210 6.67 1.60 13.60
CA TYR A 210 7.63 2.65 13.92
C TYR A 210 8.89 2.11 14.63
N SER A 211 8.71 1.34 15.71
CA SER A 211 9.82 0.75 16.46
C SER A 211 10.51 -0.43 15.76
N SER A 212 10.00 -0.89 14.62
CA SER A 212 10.58 -1.98 13.84
C SER A 212 11.36 -1.49 12.62
N ILE A 213 11.43 -0.17 12.37
CA ILE A 213 12.04 0.41 11.16
C ILE A 213 13.51 -0.02 11.03
N LYS A 214 14.31 0.07 12.10
CA LYS A 214 15.70 -0.38 12.04
C LYS A 214 15.81 -1.86 11.69
N GLN A 215 15.03 -2.71 12.32
CA GLN A 215 15.05 -4.15 12.07
C GLN A 215 14.65 -4.48 10.62
N LEU A 216 13.68 -3.77 10.05
CA LEU A 216 13.28 -3.91 8.66
C LEU A 216 14.36 -3.41 7.70
N ALA A 217 15.01 -2.28 8.01
CA ALA A 217 16.14 -1.76 7.22
C ALA A 217 17.31 -2.75 7.23
N ASP A 218 17.69 -3.26 8.40
CA ASP A 218 18.75 -4.28 8.56
C ASP A 218 18.41 -5.59 7.82
N ALA A 219 17.12 -5.92 7.70
CA ALA A 219 16.63 -7.06 6.92
C ALA A 219 16.62 -6.82 5.39
N GLY A 220 16.96 -5.60 4.93
CA GLY A 220 17.09 -5.24 3.53
C GLY A 220 15.87 -4.57 2.91
N VAL A 221 14.89 -4.13 3.72
CA VAL A 221 13.80 -3.27 3.24
C VAL A 221 14.38 -1.90 2.91
N CYS A 222 14.26 -1.48 1.65
CA CYS A 222 14.77 -0.19 1.16
C CYS A 222 13.68 0.87 0.95
N SER A 223 12.40 0.48 1.05
CA SER A 223 11.26 1.39 0.91
C SER A 223 10.18 1.09 1.95
N PHE A 224 9.83 2.11 2.74
CA PHE A 224 8.87 2.03 3.84
C PHE A 224 7.57 2.71 3.43
N LYS A 225 6.51 1.91 3.21
CA LYS A 225 5.27 2.39 2.62
C LYS A 225 4.23 2.77 3.67
N ILE A 226 3.70 3.99 3.55
CA ILE A 226 2.61 4.52 4.36
C ILE A 226 1.31 4.47 3.55
N GLU A 227 0.26 3.80 4.04
CA GLU A 227 -1.07 3.86 3.42
C GLU A 227 -1.75 5.18 3.79
N GLY A 228 -1.81 6.11 2.84
CA GLY A 228 -2.35 7.46 3.02
C GLY A 228 -3.54 7.81 2.13
N ARG A 229 -3.88 6.98 1.13
CA ARG A 229 -5.01 7.25 0.20
C ARG A 229 -6.35 7.22 0.93
N LEU A 230 -7.22 8.16 0.62
CA LEU A 230 -8.50 8.39 1.31
C LEU A 230 -8.32 8.84 2.78
N ARG A 231 -7.19 9.47 3.10
CA ARG A 231 -6.90 10.05 4.42
C ARG A 231 -6.87 11.58 4.35
N ARG A 232 -7.10 12.22 5.50
CA ARG A 232 -6.99 13.69 5.63
C ARG A 232 -5.52 14.13 5.48
N ASN A 233 -5.30 15.35 5.03
CA ASN A 233 -3.96 15.92 4.87
C ASN A 233 -3.17 15.89 6.18
N GLY A 234 -3.80 16.21 7.33
CA GLY A 234 -3.18 16.12 8.65
C GLY A 234 -2.66 14.72 9.00
N TYR A 235 -3.36 13.65 8.59
CA TYR A 235 -2.84 12.29 8.73
C TYR A 235 -1.60 12.05 7.89
N VAL A 236 -1.60 12.49 6.63
CA VAL A 236 -0.45 12.30 5.72
C VAL A 236 0.76 13.02 6.29
N ALA A 237 0.60 14.29 6.72
CA ALA A 237 1.65 15.07 7.32
C ALA A 237 2.22 14.42 8.58
N CYS A 238 1.37 14.07 9.54
CA CYS A 238 1.75 13.43 10.79
C CYS A 238 2.51 12.12 10.56
N ALA A 239 1.96 11.23 9.71
CA ALA A 239 2.58 9.92 9.46
C ALA A 239 3.93 10.05 8.74
N VAL A 240 4.03 10.88 7.69
CA VAL A 240 5.29 11.05 6.95
C VAL A 240 6.37 11.65 7.84
N GLN A 241 6.06 12.72 8.62
CA GLN A 241 7.03 13.33 9.53
C GLN A 241 7.48 12.39 10.63
N ALA A 242 6.56 11.59 11.20
CA ALA A 242 6.92 10.59 12.20
C ALA A 242 7.91 9.56 11.63
N TYR A 243 7.62 8.98 10.45
CA TYR A 243 8.51 7.99 9.85
C TYR A 243 9.80 8.59 9.28
N ARG A 244 9.81 9.86 8.83
CA ARG A 244 11.04 10.58 8.51
C ARG A 244 11.95 10.67 9.73
N LYS A 245 11.41 11.10 10.88
CA LYS A 245 12.16 11.13 12.15
C LYS A 245 12.72 9.76 12.53
N ALA A 246 11.92 8.68 12.35
CA ALA A 246 12.38 7.32 12.63
C ALA A 246 13.56 6.91 11.73
N LEU A 247 13.51 7.24 10.43
CA LEU A 247 14.57 6.94 9.47
C LEU A 247 15.84 7.76 9.75
N ASP A 248 15.70 9.04 10.10
CA ASP A 248 16.83 9.89 10.48
C ASP A 248 17.58 9.34 11.72
N GLU A 249 16.84 8.71 12.66
CA GLU A 249 17.48 8.03 13.80
C GLU A 249 18.18 6.74 13.36
N VAL A 250 17.61 5.97 12.42
CA VAL A 250 18.27 4.78 11.85
C VAL A 250 19.55 5.15 11.11
N GLU A 251 19.56 6.24 10.35
CA GLU A 251 20.77 6.75 9.66
C GLU A 251 21.89 7.12 10.64
N LYS A 252 21.54 7.57 11.85
CA LYS A 252 22.48 7.81 12.95
C LYS A 252 22.91 6.53 13.69
N GLY A 253 22.40 5.35 13.28
CA GLY A 253 22.66 4.06 13.91
C GLY A 253 21.74 3.73 15.09
N ASN A 254 20.79 4.59 15.43
CA ASN A 254 19.87 4.40 16.56
C ASN A 254 18.68 3.47 16.20
N SER A 255 18.06 2.88 17.22
CA SER A 255 16.79 2.18 17.08
C SER A 255 15.64 3.10 17.51
N PRO A 256 14.74 3.50 16.61
CA PRO A 256 13.65 4.39 16.96
C PRO A 256 12.67 3.69 17.91
N ALA A 257 12.30 4.39 19.00
CA ALA A 257 11.28 3.97 19.94
C ALA A 257 10.02 4.83 19.76
N LEU A 258 8.86 4.19 19.68
CA LEU A 258 7.59 4.89 19.61
C LEU A 258 7.23 5.42 21.01
N ASP A 259 7.50 6.70 21.25
CA ASP A 259 7.12 7.38 22.49
C ASP A 259 5.59 7.65 22.53
N SER A 260 5.09 7.95 23.73
CA SER A 260 3.66 8.18 23.95
C SER A 260 3.10 9.42 23.23
N ILE A 261 3.92 10.42 22.99
CA ILE A 261 3.51 11.65 22.29
C ILE A 261 3.29 11.32 20.82
N THR A 262 4.30 10.75 20.15
CA THR A 262 4.23 10.33 18.75
C THR A 262 3.11 9.31 18.53
N GLU A 263 2.94 8.35 19.45
CA GLU A 263 1.84 7.38 19.37
C GLU A 263 0.47 8.04 19.43
N ASN A 264 0.28 9.01 20.35
CA ASN A 264 -0.97 9.74 20.47
C ASN A 264 -1.23 10.63 19.25
N GLU A 265 -0.22 11.34 18.74
CA GLU A 265 -0.34 12.13 17.51
C GLU A 265 -0.80 11.25 16.33
N LEU A 266 -0.21 10.06 16.15
CA LEU A 266 -0.62 9.10 15.12
C LEU A 266 -2.03 8.53 15.38
N LYS A 267 -2.41 8.24 16.63
CA LYS A 267 -3.77 7.76 16.99
C LYS A 267 -4.83 8.83 16.75
N ILE A 268 -4.56 10.09 17.09
CA ILE A 268 -5.47 11.23 16.83
C ILE A 268 -5.61 11.44 15.32
N ALA A 269 -4.52 11.32 14.57
CA ALA A 269 -4.56 11.43 13.13
C ALA A 269 -5.44 10.33 12.50
N PHE A 270 -5.26 9.06 12.88
CA PHE A 270 -6.17 7.95 12.57
C PHE A 270 -5.82 6.65 13.30
N SER A 271 -6.79 6.08 14.04
CA SER A 271 -6.66 4.73 14.61
C SER A 271 -8.02 4.05 14.83
N ARG A 272 -8.07 2.72 14.67
CA ARG A 272 -9.22 1.85 15.02
C ARG A 272 -8.99 1.11 16.33
N GLY A 273 -8.38 1.74 17.31
CA GLY A 273 -7.96 1.14 18.58
C GLY A 273 -6.46 1.11 18.71
N GLU A 274 -5.94 0.10 19.43
CA GLU A 274 -4.50 -0.06 19.58
C GLU A 274 -3.82 -0.46 18.28
N PHE A 275 -2.64 0.11 18.02
CA PHE A 275 -1.86 -0.22 16.84
C PHE A 275 -1.30 -1.64 16.87
N LEU A 276 -1.15 -2.22 15.69
CA LEU A 276 -0.37 -3.43 15.46
C LEU A 276 1.10 -3.05 15.30
N LYS A 277 1.88 -3.18 16.38
CA LYS A 277 3.29 -2.74 16.43
C LYS A 277 4.29 -3.74 15.85
N ARG A 278 3.89 -5.01 15.70
CA ARG A 278 4.70 -6.10 15.12
C ARG A 278 3.98 -6.83 13.99
N ALA A 279 2.64 -6.81 14.00
CA ALA A 279 1.78 -7.48 13.02
C ALA A 279 2.23 -8.92 12.74
N TYR A 280 2.64 -9.22 11.52
CA TYR A 280 3.05 -10.54 11.07
C TYR A 280 4.57 -10.77 11.07
N LEU A 281 5.38 -9.79 11.45
CA LEU A 281 6.86 -9.90 11.41
C LEU A 281 7.39 -11.05 12.26
N ASP A 282 6.72 -11.32 13.39
CA ASP A 282 7.10 -12.41 14.30
C ASP A 282 6.48 -13.75 13.86
N GLU A 283 7.04 -14.82 14.38
CA GLU A 283 6.47 -16.15 14.21
C GLU A 283 5.10 -16.29 14.90
N GLY A 284 4.31 -17.24 14.41
CA GLY A 284 2.97 -17.52 14.92
C GLY A 284 1.88 -16.65 14.30
N THR A 285 0.70 -16.68 14.91
CA THR A 285 -0.51 -16.04 14.39
C THR A 285 -0.91 -14.87 15.28
N PRO A 286 -0.78 -13.62 14.82
CA PRO A 286 -1.06 -12.43 15.63
C PRO A 286 -2.56 -12.21 15.85
N LYS A 287 -2.90 -11.46 16.93
CA LYS A 287 -4.25 -10.92 17.14
C LYS A 287 -4.37 -9.61 16.40
N VAL A 288 -4.90 -9.63 15.17
CA VAL A 288 -4.95 -8.43 14.31
C VAL A 288 -6.29 -7.70 14.32
N VAL A 289 -7.35 -8.32 14.82
CA VAL A 289 -8.73 -7.80 14.78
C VAL A 289 -9.04 -6.92 15.99
N GLU A 290 -9.76 -5.81 15.75
CA GLU A 290 -10.43 -5.00 16.78
C GLU A 290 -11.96 -5.24 16.68
N LYS A 291 -12.47 -6.14 17.51
CA LYS A 291 -13.88 -6.57 17.43
C LYS A 291 -14.90 -5.52 17.90
N ARG A 292 -14.45 -4.49 18.63
CA ARG A 292 -15.32 -3.46 19.22
C ARG A 292 -15.57 -2.29 18.26
N PHE A 293 -14.59 -1.95 17.44
CA PHE A 293 -14.60 -0.76 16.60
C PHE A 293 -14.21 -1.06 15.15
N ASN A 294 -14.89 -0.47 14.21
CA ASN A 294 -14.59 -0.59 12.78
C ASN A 294 -14.07 0.70 12.15
N ASN A 295 -14.14 1.80 12.88
CA ASN A 295 -13.83 3.14 12.40
C ASN A 295 -12.85 3.85 13.33
N HIS A 296 -12.46 5.06 12.96
CA HIS A 296 -11.56 5.92 13.73
C HIS A 296 -12.11 6.23 15.12
N ILE A 297 -11.29 5.99 16.15
CA ILE A 297 -11.67 6.24 17.57
C ILE A 297 -10.74 7.24 18.29
N GLY A 298 -9.59 7.60 17.71
CA GLY A 298 -8.63 8.51 18.34
C GLY A 298 -8.11 8.04 19.69
N ILE A 299 -7.96 9.00 20.61
CA ILE A 299 -7.51 8.74 21.99
C ILE A 299 -8.58 9.19 23.00
N LYS A 300 -8.71 8.45 24.09
CA LYS A 300 -9.57 8.87 25.22
C LYS A 300 -8.95 10.07 25.93
N ILE A 301 -9.71 11.14 26.04
CA ILE A 301 -9.29 12.39 26.71
C ILE A 301 -10.06 12.71 27.98
N GLY A 302 -11.25 12.12 28.19
CA GLY A 302 -12.05 12.44 29.37
C GLY A 302 -13.45 11.85 29.33
N THR A 303 -14.35 12.49 30.08
CA THR A 303 -15.77 12.12 30.18
C THR A 303 -16.67 13.37 30.20
N VAL A 304 -17.88 13.20 29.75
CA VAL A 304 -18.93 14.26 29.88
C VAL A 304 -19.25 14.46 31.35
N LYS A 305 -19.01 15.66 31.87
CA LYS A 305 -19.27 16.05 33.26
C LYS A 305 -20.73 16.49 33.47
N SER A 306 -21.20 17.37 32.58
CA SER A 306 -22.55 17.89 32.65
C SER A 306 -23.06 18.36 31.29
N ILE A 307 -24.38 18.50 31.19
CA ILE A 307 -25.05 19.07 30.02
C ILE A 307 -26.11 20.08 30.51
N LYS A 308 -26.20 21.23 29.83
CA LYS A 308 -27.23 22.24 30.03
C LYS A 308 -27.94 22.46 28.70
N GLU A 309 -29.26 22.30 28.70
CA GLU A 309 -30.10 22.51 27.52
C GLU A 309 -30.58 23.95 27.48
N PHE A 310 -30.52 24.60 26.33
CA PHE A 310 -31.05 25.93 26.08
C PHE A 310 -32.41 25.87 25.33
N LYS A 311 -33.19 26.93 25.39
CA LYS A 311 -34.53 26.99 24.79
C LYS A 311 -34.56 26.85 23.26
N ASP A 312 -33.44 27.14 22.59
CA ASP A 312 -33.24 27.06 21.13
C ASP A 312 -32.77 25.69 20.63
N GLY A 313 -32.78 24.67 21.49
CA GLY A 313 -32.35 23.32 21.16
C GLY A 313 -30.83 23.13 21.09
N LEU A 314 -30.09 24.11 21.62
CA LEU A 314 -28.63 24.00 21.82
C LEU A 314 -28.33 23.38 23.19
N PHE A 315 -27.16 22.77 23.28
CA PHE A 315 -26.64 22.15 24.49
C PHE A 315 -25.25 22.70 24.80
N GLU A 316 -25.06 23.17 26.03
CA GLU A 316 -23.71 23.39 26.56
C GLU A 316 -23.25 22.10 27.21
N ILE A 317 -22.16 21.56 26.72
CA ILE A 317 -21.55 20.30 27.20
C ILE A 317 -20.28 20.68 27.94
N ALA A 318 -20.13 20.21 29.18
CA ALA A 318 -18.90 20.31 29.94
C ALA A 318 -18.20 18.94 29.95
N ILE A 319 -16.91 18.91 29.60
CA ILE A 319 -16.07 17.72 29.55
C ILE A 319 -14.99 17.85 30.61
N ALA A 320 -14.88 16.85 31.49
CA ALA A 320 -13.75 16.69 32.40
C ALA A 320 -12.55 16.12 31.61
N THR A 321 -11.54 16.96 31.37
CA THR A 321 -10.34 16.58 30.61
C THR A 321 -9.16 17.46 31.00
N LYS A 322 -7.95 16.86 31.03
CA LYS A 322 -6.67 17.59 31.12
C LYS A 322 -6.11 17.95 29.74
N TYR A 323 -6.72 17.42 28.67
CA TYR A 323 -6.28 17.71 27.31
C TYR A 323 -6.75 19.10 26.90
N PRO A 324 -5.87 19.99 26.42
CA PRO A 324 -6.25 21.33 26.01
C PRO A 324 -7.08 21.25 24.72
N LEU A 325 -8.35 21.62 24.80
CA LEU A 325 -9.22 21.66 23.64
C LEU A 325 -9.10 22.99 22.89
N ALA A 326 -9.27 22.94 21.58
CA ALA A 326 -9.26 24.09 20.68
C ALA A 326 -10.47 24.08 19.73
N LYS A 327 -10.78 25.24 19.16
CA LYS A 327 -11.77 25.36 18.09
C LYS A 327 -11.36 24.50 16.90
N GLY A 328 -12.28 23.70 16.38
CA GLY A 328 -12.04 22.80 15.25
C GLY A 328 -11.66 21.38 15.65
N ASP A 329 -11.43 21.11 16.95
CA ASP A 329 -11.18 19.74 17.39
C ASP A 329 -12.38 18.84 17.11
N GLY A 330 -12.09 17.59 16.72
CA GLY A 330 -13.09 16.57 16.49
C GLY A 330 -13.22 15.63 17.69
N LEU A 331 -14.43 15.49 18.21
CA LEU A 331 -14.72 14.63 19.35
C LEU A 331 -15.69 13.51 19.00
N LYS A 332 -15.47 12.33 19.61
CA LYS A 332 -16.43 11.22 19.64
C LYS A 332 -16.85 10.89 21.05
N PHE A 333 -18.11 10.51 21.19
CA PHE A 333 -18.74 10.20 22.48
C PHE A 333 -19.18 8.75 22.49
N PHE A 334 -18.82 8.02 23.56
CA PHE A 334 -19.11 6.60 23.71
C PHE A 334 -19.88 6.31 25.00
N ASP A 335 -20.87 5.43 24.91
CA ASP A 335 -21.57 4.81 26.03
C ASP A 335 -21.11 3.35 26.09
N GLY A 336 -20.19 3.05 27.00
CA GLY A 336 -19.43 1.82 26.94
C GLY A 336 -18.63 1.72 25.64
N GLU A 337 -18.87 0.66 24.86
CA GLU A 337 -18.21 0.42 23.58
C GLU A 337 -19.00 0.99 22.38
N LYS A 338 -20.18 1.55 22.61
CA LYS A 338 -21.06 2.07 21.52
C LYS A 338 -20.80 3.54 21.26
N GLU A 339 -20.39 3.87 20.03
CA GLU A 339 -20.35 5.24 19.53
C GLU A 339 -21.78 5.82 19.52
N LYS A 340 -21.98 6.98 20.13
CA LYS A 340 -23.27 7.67 20.25
C LYS A 340 -23.33 8.97 19.46
N ALA A 341 -22.21 9.70 19.39
CA ALA A 341 -22.12 10.95 18.67
C ALA A 341 -20.69 11.23 18.20
N SER A 342 -20.57 12.02 17.14
CA SER A 342 -19.32 12.55 16.63
C SER A 342 -19.57 13.99 16.14
N LEU A 343 -18.71 14.93 16.54
CA LEU A 343 -18.86 16.33 16.17
C LEU A 343 -17.53 17.09 16.22
N GLY A 344 -17.43 18.15 15.41
CA GLY A 344 -16.41 19.19 15.57
C GLY A 344 -16.89 20.24 16.58
N ILE A 345 -15.99 20.72 17.43
CA ILE A 345 -16.34 21.71 18.45
C ILE A 345 -16.05 23.14 17.97
N GLY A 346 -16.91 24.07 18.44
CA GLY A 346 -16.66 25.51 18.36
C GLY A 346 -15.59 25.94 19.35
N GLU A 347 -15.62 27.23 19.75
CA GLU A 347 -14.68 27.77 20.74
C GLU A 347 -14.93 27.16 22.14
N PRO A 348 -13.99 26.35 22.67
CA PRO A 348 -14.12 25.78 24.00
C PRO A 348 -13.73 26.80 25.06
N LYS A 349 -14.48 26.84 26.16
CA LYS A 349 -14.22 27.72 27.31
C LYS A 349 -13.71 26.90 28.49
N PRO A 350 -12.58 27.24 29.10
CA PRO A 350 -12.16 26.64 30.36
C PRO A 350 -13.21 26.92 31.44
N CYS A 351 -13.67 25.92 32.18
CA CYS A 351 -14.67 26.08 33.26
C CYS A 351 -14.13 25.61 34.62
N GLY A 352 -12.84 25.69 34.84
CA GLY A 352 -12.15 25.35 36.09
C GLY A 352 -12.03 23.83 36.32
N ASN A 353 -11.19 23.45 37.30
CA ASN A 353 -11.00 22.04 37.73
C ASN A 353 -10.71 21.05 36.59
N GLY A 354 -9.92 21.44 35.58
CA GLY A 354 -9.59 20.57 34.44
C GLY A 354 -10.79 20.18 33.60
N ALA A 355 -11.65 21.15 33.29
CA ALA A 355 -12.83 20.97 32.45
C ALA A 355 -12.92 22.07 31.39
N TYR A 356 -13.54 21.72 30.25
CA TYR A 356 -13.88 22.63 29.16
C TYR A 356 -15.36 22.52 28.83
N SER A 357 -16.02 23.64 28.51
CA SER A 357 -17.39 23.65 27.97
C SER A 357 -17.43 24.24 26.56
N PHE A 358 -18.38 23.78 25.76
CA PHE A 358 -18.68 24.29 24.43
C PHE A 358 -20.16 24.07 24.10
N VAL A 359 -20.68 24.85 23.15
CA VAL A 359 -22.07 24.77 22.72
C VAL A 359 -22.20 23.99 21.41
N THR A 360 -23.22 23.12 21.32
CA THR A 360 -23.49 22.27 20.14
C THR A 360 -25.00 21.97 20.03
N LYS A 361 -25.42 21.51 18.85
CA LYS A 361 -26.77 20.95 18.61
C LYS A 361 -26.90 19.49 19.02
N THR A 362 -25.79 18.81 19.32
CA THR A 362 -25.79 17.39 19.60
C THR A 362 -26.01 17.12 21.07
N LYS A 363 -27.04 16.32 21.40
CA LYS A 363 -27.32 15.89 22.77
C LYS A 363 -26.43 14.71 23.16
N VAL A 364 -25.72 14.82 24.27
CA VAL A 364 -24.93 13.76 24.91
C VAL A 364 -25.43 13.48 26.32
N LYS A 365 -24.84 12.51 27.01
CA LYS A 365 -25.23 12.26 28.43
C LYS A 365 -24.00 12.35 29.34
N PRO A 366 -24.16 12.82 30.58
CA PRO A 366 -23.12 12.75 31.60
C PRO A 366 -22.61 11.32 31.78
N GLY A 367 -21.32 11.19 32.03
CA GLY A 367 -20.64 9.91 32.18
C GLY A 367 -20.17 9.26 30.87
N TRP A 368 -20.62 9.73 29.69
CA TRP A 368 -20.12 9.21 28.43
C TRP A 368 -18.62 9.52 28.25
N GLN A 369 -17.86 8.53 27.77
CA GLN A 369 -16.46 8.70 27.43
C GLN A 369 -16.31 9.63 26.23
N VAL A 370 -15.29 10.48 26.28
CA VAL A 370 -14.94 11.42 25.20
C VAL A 370 -13.57 11.06 24.63
N ASN A 371 -13.55 10.89 23.33
CA ASN A 371 -12.32 10.66 22.57
C ASN A 371 -12.05 11.83 21.62
N LEU A 372 -10.79 12.21 21.48
CA LEU A 372 -10.30 13.17 20.50
C LEU A 372 -9.91 12.40 19.22
N ILE A 373 -10.53 12.78 18.09
CA ILE A 373 -10.34 12.16 16.77
C ILE A 373 -9.75 13.12 15.74
N ALA A 374 -9.62 14.39 16.07
CA ALA A 374 -8.90 15.40 15.32
C ALA A 374 -8.47 16.50 16.28
N ASP A 375 -7.25 16.91 16.22
CA ASP A 375 -6.65 18.02 16.96
C ASP A 375 -6.29 19.11 15.96
N ALA A 376 -6.98 20.25 16.03
CA ALA A 376 -6.81 21.35 15.09
C ALA A 376 -5.41 21.97 15.17
N LYS A 377 -4.83 22.07 16.38
CA LYS A 377 -3.47 22.59 16.57
C LYS A 377 -2.41 21.61 16.07
N GLN A 378 -2.63 20.33 16.29
CA GLN A 378 -1.76 19.28 15.73
C GLN A 378 -1.77 19.31 14.21
N ASP A 379 -2.96 19.36 13.60
CA ASP A 379 -3.10 19.43 12.14
C ASP A 379 -2.41 20.70 11.60
N GLU A 380 -2.61 21.88 12.23
CA GLU A 380 -1.94 23.13 11.87
C GLU A 380 -0.41 23.00 11.95
N LYS A 381 0.12 22.49 13.07
CA LYS A 381 1.58 22.27 13.28
C LYS A 381 2.18 21.43 12.15
N PHE A 382 1.55 20.33 11.79
CA PHE A 382 2.08 19.43 10.77
C PHE A 382 1.92 19.98 9.34
N LEU A 383 0.83 20.68 9.05
CA LEU A 383 0.56 21.25 7.73
C LEU A 383 1.39 22.52 7.42
N GLN A 384 1.90 23.21 8.42
CA GLN A 384 2.81 24.37 8.26
C GLN A 384 4.21 23.96 7.81
N THR A 385 4.57 22.68 7.83
CA THR A 385 5.88 22.20 7.41
C THR A 385 6.12 22.52 5.94
N GLN A 386 7.28 23.10 5.65
CA GLN A 386 7.73 23.42 4.30
C GLN A 386 9.05 22.72 4.01
N ARG A 387 9.24 22.35 2.76
CA ARG A 387 10.47 21.75 2.26
C ARG A 387 11.11 22.70 1.26
N TYR A 388 12.40 22.95 1.45
CA TYR A 388 13.18 23.80 0.57
C TYR A 388 14.36 22.99 -0.01
N VAL A 389 14.80 23.43 -1.20
CA VAL A 389 15.98 22.88 -1.85
C VAL A 389 17.16 23.80 -1.49
N PRO A 390 18.15 23.33 -0.72
CA PRO A 390 19.29 24.15 -0.33
C PRO A 390 20.20 24.39 -1.52
N ILE A 391 20.65 25.66 -1.68
CA ILE A 391 21.59 26.08 -2.71
C ILE A 391 22.64 27.04 -2.15
N SER A 392 23.77 27.13 -2.82
CA SER A 392 24.77 28.19 -2.61
C SER A 392 24.73 29.17 -3.79
N VAL A 393 24.95 30.45 -3.52
CA VAL A 393 24.96 31.51 -4.54
C VAL A 393 26.30 32.23 -4.49
N CYS A 394 26.84 32.57 -5.64
CA CYS A 394 28.01 33.43 -5.78
C CYS A 394 27.69 34.57 -6.77
N ALA A 395 27.93 35.79 -6.39
CA ALA A 395 27.77 36.96 -7.26
C ALA A 395 29.11 37.67 -7.45
N THR A 396 29.44 37.99 -8.70
CA THR A 396 30.62 38.79 -9.05
C THR A 396 30.13 40.09 -9.70
N ALA A 397 30.55 41.21 -9.09
CA ALA A 397 30.10 42.56 -9.52
C ALA A 397 31.32 43.49 -9.51
N LYS A 398 32.03 43.55 -10.68
CA LYS A 398 33.24 44.31 -10.87
C LYS A 398 33.07 45.41 -11.89
N VAL A 399 33.81 46.52 -11.68
CA VAL A 399 33.77 47.64 -12.63
C VAL A 399 34.30 47.23 -14.01
N GLY A 400 33.55 47.54 -15.06
CA GLY A 400 33.88 47.16 -16.43
C GLY A 400 33.52 45.73 -16.84
N GLU A 401 32.97 44.93 -15.92
CA GLU A 401 32.50 43.57 -16.17
C GLU A 401 30.99 43.47 -16.02
N PRO A 402 30.33 42.52 -16.69
CA PRO A 402 28.90 42.27 -16.47
C PRO A 402 28.68 41.65 -15.07
N LEU A 403 27.54 41.95 -14.43
CA LEU A 403 27.14 41.25 -13.19
C LEU A 403 26.99 39.76 -13.51
N SER A 404 27.72 38.94 -12.79
CA SER A 404 27.53 37.46 -12.84
C SER A 404 26.85 36.96 -11.58
N ILE A 405 25.83 36.12 -11.72
CA ILE A 405 25.23 35.34 -10.63
C ILE A 405 25.33 33.85 -10.97
N LYS A 406 25.98 33.11 -10.08
CA LYS A 406 26.10 31.65 -10.12
C LYS A 406 25.35 31.03 -8.97
N ALA A 407 24.46 30.09 -9.22
CA ALA A 407 23.83 29.26 -8.20
C ALA A 407 24.23 27.79 -8.36
N GLU A 408 24.37 27.12 -7.23
CA GLU A 408 24.85 25.76 -7.15
C GLU A 408 24.00 24.93 -6.19
N TYR A 409 23.61 23.75 -6.67
CA TYR A 409 22.92 22.70 -5.92
C TYR A 409 23.84 21.49 -5.78
N GLU A 410 23.94 20.96 -4.55
CA GLU A 410 24.67 19.70 -4.28
C GLU A 410 23.85 18.78 -3.40
N ARG A 411 23.69 17.52 -3.83
CA ARG A 411 23.00 16.48 -3.08
C ARG A 411 23.46 15.09 -3.55
N GLY A 412 23.83 14.21 -2.59
CA GLY A 412 24.20 12.82 -2.88
C GLY A 412 25.37 12.68 -3.86
N GLY A 413 26.37 13.57 -3.78
CA GLY A 413 27.54 13.59 -4.68
C GLY A 413 27.26 14.18 -6.08
N ARG A 414 26.03 14.61 -6.37
CA ARG A 414 25.67 15.27 -7.62
C ARG A 414 25.73 16.77 -7.44
N ARG A 415 26.43 17.47 -8.35
CA ARG A 415 26.59 18.92 -8.36
C ARG A 415 26.00 19.49 -9.64
N ILE A 416 25.12 20.49 -9.53
CA ILE A 416 24.47 21.19 -10.64
C ILE A 416 24.74 22.68 -10.46
N GLN A 417 25.20 23.35 -11.51
CA GLN A 417 25.52 24.76 -11.51
C GLN A 417 24.86 25.50 -12.66
N VAL A 418 24.43 26.71 -12.40
CA VAL A 418 23.96 27.68 -13.41
C VAL A 418 24.60 29.01 -13.15
N GLU A 419 25.17 29.61 -14.17
CA GLU A 419 25.73 30.96 -14.14
C GLU A 419 25.12 31.78 -15.29
N LYS A 420 24.68 32.99 -14.97
CA LYS A 420 24.24 33.99 -15.97
C LYS A 420 24.89 35.32 -15.71
N LYS A 421 25.03 36.10 -16.78
CA LYS A 421 25.63 37.44 -16.78
C LYS A 421 24.62 38.45 -17.28
N SER A 422 24.72 39.69 -16.76
CA SER A 422 23.92 40.83 -17.28
C SER A 422 24.37 41.19 -18.67
N GLU A 423 23.46 41.83 -19.45
CA GLU A 423 23.76 42.27 -20.81
C GLU A 423 24.78 43.40 -20.87
N HIS A 424 24.83 44.23 -19.84
CA HIS A 424 25.70 45.41 -19.76
C HIS A 424 26.74 45.26 -18.67
N ASN A 425 27.92 45.84 -18.93
CA ASN A 425 28.99 45.97 -17.95
C ASN A 425 28.59 46.95 -16.82
N LEU A 426 29.12 46.74 -15.67
CA LEU A 426 28.85 47.56 -14.51
C LEU A 426 29.76 48.79 -14.47
N ASP A 427 29.16 49.94 -14.19
CA ASP A 427 29.89 51.18 -14.02
C ASP A 427 30.35 51.36 -12.56
N LYS A 428 31.41 52.18 -12.40
CA LYS A 428 31.85 52.63 -11.08
C LYS A 428 30.75 53.47 -10.44
N ALA A 429 30.47 53.26 -9.17
CA ALA A 429 29.48 54.07 -8.47
C ALA A 429 29.89 55.55 -8.41
N LEU A 430 29.01 56.45 -8.85
CA LEU A 430 29.25 57.88 -8.79
C LEU A 430 29.17 58.49 -7.37
N ASN A 431 28.26 57.91 -6.54
CA ASN A 431 28.03 58.38 -5.17
C ASN A 431 28.41 57.29 -4.18
N ALA A 432 27.49 56.40 -3.78
CA ALA A 432 27.71 55.31 -2.88
C ALA A 432 27.69 53.99 -3.62
N PRO A 433 28.74 53.15 -3.55
CA PRO A 433 28.74 51.82 -4.12
C PRO A 433 27.74 50.93 -3.38
N MET A 434 27.16 49.96 -4.08
CA MET A 434 26.33 48.92 -3.43
C MET A 434 27.23 48.02 -2.61
N SER A 435 26.91 47.84 -1.34
CA SER A 435 27.72 46.99 -0.46
C SER A 435 27.60 45.51 -0.84
N ALA A 436 28.64 44.72 -0.56
CA ALA A 436 28.59 43.28 -0.74
C ALA A 436 27.40 42.64 0.00
N ASN A 437 27.05 43.17 1.17
CA ASN A 437 25.90 42.68 1.95
C ASN A 437 24.57 43.01 1.28
N ASP A 438 24.41 44.18 0.65
CA ASP A 438 23.17 44.50 -0.09
C ASP A 438 22.99 43.66 -1.35
N ILE A 439 24.10 43.34 -2.05
CA ILE A 439 24.10 42.44 -3.19
C ILE A 439 23.74 41.02 -2.69
N ALA A 440 24.34 40.52 -1.61
CA ALA A 440 24.04 39.23 -1.03
C ALA A 440 22.59 39.10 -0.61
N LEU A 441 22.04 40.11 0.07
CA LEU A 441 20.62 40.15 0.44
C LEU A 441 19.69 40.12 -0.78
N ALA A 442 20.05 40.79 -1.86
CA ALA A 442 19.26 40.80 -3.10
C ALA A 442 19.33 39.43 -3.80
N CYS A 443 20.51 38.80 -3.84
CA CYS A 443 20.74 37.47 -4.41
C CYS A 443 20.07 36.35 -3.60
N SER A 444 19.94 36.51 -2.28
CA SER A 444 19.37 35.50 -1.38
C SER A 444 17.84 35.53 -1.29
N LYS A 445 17.17 36.46 -1.97
CA LYS A 445 15.69 36.49 -1.99
C LYS A 445 15.14 35.30 -2.77
N VAL A 446 14.49 34.38 -2.10
CA VAL A 446 13.97 33.14 -2.71
C VAL A 446 12.49 33.21 -3.10
N ALA A 447 11.69 34.07 -2.45
CA ALA A 447 10.24 34.16 -2.64
C ALA A 447 9.60 32.74 -2.77
N ASP A 448 8.77 32.52 -3.78
CA ASP A 448 8.09 31.24 -4.02
C ASP A 448 8.90 30.26 -4.91
N SER A 449 10.22 30.44 -5.03
CA SER A 449 11.09 29.60 -5.88
C SER A 449 11.20 28.15 -5.38
N GLY A 450 10.98 27.91 -4.09
CA GLY A 450 11.21 26.62 -3.43
C GLY A 450 12.66 26.39 -3.02
N PHE A 451 13.57 27.33 -3.26
CA PHE A 451 14.96 27.27 -2.81
C PHE A 451 15.16 27.85 -1.42
N GLU A 452 16.27 27.46 -0.77
CA GLU A 452 16.83 28.09 0.42
C GLU A 452 18.29 28.39 0.16
N VAL A 453 18.70 29.67 0.18
CA VAL A 453 20.10 30.05 0.03
C VAL A 453 20.82 29.86 1.36
N LYS A 454 21.66 28.83 1.45
CA LYS A 454 22.46 28.52 2.65
C LYS A 454 23.68 29.44 2.77
N GLU A 455 24.28 29.82 1.66
CA GLU A 455 25.44 30.67 1.59
C GLU A 455 25.35 31.55 0.33
N CYS A 456 25.66 32.83 0.49
CA CYS A 456 25.81 33.77 -0.63
C CYS A 456 27.16 34.50 -0.51
N ARG A 457 28.07 34.23 -1.44
CA ARG A 457 29.37 34.90 -1.54
C ARG A 457 29.30 35.99 -2.59
N VAL A 458 29.87 37.14 -2.28
CA VAL A 458 29.89 38.31 -3.18
C VAL A 458 31.30 38.82 -3.33
N ASP A 459 31.77 38.94 -4.58
CA ASP A 459 33.03 39.57 -4.97
C ASP A 459 32.68 40.88 -5.70
N THR A 460 33.03 42.05 -5.09
CA THR A 460 32.69 43.38 -5.62
C THR A 460 33.80 44.39 -5.32
N ASP A 461 34.01 45.35 -6.21
CA ASP A 461 35.03 46.39 -6.15
C ASP A 461 34.47 47.83 -6.14
N GLY A 462 33.21 48.01 -5.75
CA GLY A 462 32.59 49.31 -5.57
C GLY A 462 31.76 49.78 -6.74
N VAL A 463 31.03 48.93 -7.36
CA VAL A 463 30.10 49.18 -8.49
C VAL A 463 28.76 49.74 -8.04
N PHE A 464 28.03 50.32 -8.97
CA PHE A 464 26.62 50.57 -8.86
C PHE A 464 25.84 49.46 -9.61
N VAL A 465 24.92 48.81 -8.94
CA VAL A 465 24.02 47.81 -9.54
C VAL A 465 22.57 48.12 -9.20
N ALA A 466 21.73 48.29 -10.18
CA ALA A 466 20.29 48.45 -9.96
C ALA A 466 19.71 47.15 -9.40
N LYS A 467 18.96 47.24 -8.27
CA LYS A 467 18.30 46.08 -7.66
C LYS A 467 17.40 45.29 -8.61
N SER A 468 16.84 45.96 -9.62
CA SER A 468 16.04 45.32 -10.69
C SER A 468 16.86 44.35 -11.52
N VAL A 469 18.12 44.70 -11.86
CA VAL A 469 19.05 43.86 -12.64
C VAL A 469 19.42 42.61 -11.84
N ILE A 470 19.78 42.75 -10.56
CA ILE A 470 20.07 41.60 -9.67
C ILE A 470 18.86 40.68 -9.58
N ASN A 471 17.66 41.26 -9.37
CA ASN A 471 16.43 40.49 -9.22
C ASN A 471 16.02 39.76 -10.51
N ALA A 472 16.23 40.35 -11.68
CA ALA A 472 15.96 39.72 -12.96
C ALA A 472 16.92 38.52 -13.17
N LEU A 473 18.25 38.81 -13.09
CA LEU A 473 19.28 37.79 -13.30
C LEU A 473 19.16 36.60 -12.32
N ARG A 474 18.90 36.90 -11.02
CA ARG A 474 18.66 35.87 -10.01
C ARG A 474 17.45 34.99 -10.39
N ARG A 475 16.33 35.56 -10.82
CA ARG A 475 15.15 34.79 -11.24
C ARG A 475 15.47 33.85 -12.40
N ASP A 476 16.23 34.33 -13.38
CA ASP A 476 16.63 33.53 -14.52
C ASP A 476 17.58 32.41 -14.16
N VAL A 477 18.54 32.67 -13.24
CA VAL A 477 19.44 31.64 -12.72
C VAL A 477 18.67 30.58 -11.93
N PHE A 478 17.72 30.98 -11.06
CA PHE A 478 16.94 30.06 -10.26
C PHE A 478 15.96 29.25 -11.09
N ALA A 479 15.37 29.85 -12.13
CA ALA A 479 14.47 29.13 -13.06
C ALA A 479 15.24 28.03 -13.81
N GLU A 480 16.39 28.34 -14.40
CA GLU A 480 17.21 27.36 -15.10
C GLU A 480 17.79 26.28 -14.15
N LEU A 481 18.22 26.68 -12.96
CA LEU A 481 18.68 25.70 -11.97
C LEU A 481 17.59 24.73 -11.57
N LYS A 482 16.35 25.21 -11.42
CA LYS A 482 15.18 24.38 -11.14
C LYS A 482 14.92 23.36 -12.25
N GLU A 483 14.97 23.80 -13.51
CA GLU A 483 14.82 22.92 -14.68
C GLU A 483 15.90 21.83 -14.69
N LYS A 484 17.17 22.19 -14.51
CA LYS A 484 18.28 21.24 -14.46
C LYS A 484 18.18 20.26 -13.31
N ILE A 485 17.68 20.68 -12.15
CA ILE A 485 17.42 19.78 -11.00
C ILE A 485 16.31 18.79 -11.35
N VAL A 486 15.22 19.23 -11.94
CA VAL A 486 14.11 18.38 -12.39
C VAL A 486 14.61 17.36 -13.40
N GLU A 487 15.36 17.79 -14.42
CA GLU A 487 15.92 16.90 -15.44
C GLU A 487 16.90 15.87 -14.84
N ALA A 488 17.77 16.30 -13.93
CA ALA A 488 18.73 15.42 -13.27
C ALA A 488 18.10 14.36 -12.34
N ASN A 489 16.89 14.61 -11.86
CA ASN A 489 16.12 13.67 -11.03
C ASN A 489 15.14 12.80 -11.84
N ALA A 490 14.96 13.09 -13.14
CA ALA A 490 14.11 12.31 -14.03
C ALA A 490 14.66 10.88 -14.20
N PRO A 491 13.80 9.87 -14.41
CA PRO A 491 14.21 8.51 -14.68
C PRO A 491 14.96 8.41 -16.03
N LYS A 492 15.65 7.29 -16.23
CA LYS A 492 16.25 6.97 -17.54
C LYS A 492 15.16 6.95 -18.62
N ASN A 493 15.56 7.27 -19.84
CA ASN A 493 14.62 7.24 -20.95
C ASN A 493 14.09 5.82 -21.17
N VAL A 494 12.78 5.74 -21.39
CA VAL A 494 12.05 4.54 -21.79
C VAL A 494 11.75 4.66 -23.28
N VAL A 495 11.97 3.60 -24.05
CA VAL A 495 11.72 3.57 -25.48
C VAL A 495 10.42 2.83 -25.75
N PHE A 496 9.49 3.49 -26.44
CA PHE A 496 8.21 2.89 -26.84
C PHE A 496 8.35 2.21 -28.20
N ASP A 497 8.01 0.92 -28.25
CA ASP A 497 7.94 0.11 -29.46
C ASP A 497 6.50 0.07 -29.98
N GLU A 498 6.21 0.91 -30.97
CA GLU A 498 4.87 1.04 -31.56
C GLU A 498 4.46 -0.22 -32.34
N GLU A 499 5.39 -0.89 -33.00
CA GLU A 499 5.09 -2.10 -33.76
C GLU A 499 4.72 -3.24 -32.82
N LYS A 500 5.45 -3.39 -31.71
CA LYS A 500 5.14 -4.36 -30.68
C LYS A 500 3.78 -4.09 -30.04
N ALA A 501 3.44 -2.83 -29.78
CA ALA A 501 2.12 -2.44 -29.30
C ALA A 501 0.99 -2.85 -30.26
N LYS A 502 1.19 -2.63 -31.58
CA LYS A 502 0.23 -3.05 -32.61
C LYS A 502 0.10 -4.58 -32.66
N GLU A 503 1.20 -5.34 -32.53
CA GLU A 503 1.16 -6.80 -32.45
C GLU A 503 0.27 -7.28 -31.29
N PHE A 504 0.48 -6.74 -30.08
CA PHE A 504 -0.35 -7.08 -28.92
C PHE A 504 -1.83 -6.77 -29.13
N LEU A 505 -2.15 -5.61 -29.69
CA LEU A 505 -3.54 -5.24 -29.98
C LEU A 505 -4.15 -6.11 -31.09
N ALA A 506 -3.38 -6.58 -32.06
CA ALA A 506 -3.82 -7.50 -33.10
C ALA A 506 -4.18 -8.88 -32.52
N ILE A 507 -3.43 -9.40 -31.54
CA ILE A 507 -3.74 -10.66 -30.85
C ILE A 507 -5.15 -10.65 -30.28
N LEU A 508 -5.60 -9.54 -29.70
CA LEU A 508 -6.93 -9.40 -29.10
C LEU A 508 -8.09 -9.64 -30.09
N ASN A 509 -7.85 -9.45 -31.38
CA ASN A 509 -8.82 -9.68 -32.44
C ASN A 509 -8.83 -11.13 -32.94
N THR A 510 -7.78 -11.92 -32.67
CA THR A 510 -7.61 -13.28 -33.18
C THR A 510 -8.00 -14.37 -32.19
N VAL A 511 -7.96 -14.07 -30.88
CA VAL A 511 -8.26 -15.05 -29.82
C VAL A 511 -9.73 -15.50 -29.83
N LYS A 512 -9.94 -16.79 -29.53
CA LYS A 512 -11.25 -17.45 -29.53
C LYS A 512 -11.63 -17.89 -28.11
N THR A 513 -12.90 -18.24 -27.94
CA THR A 513 -13.35 -18.89 -26.70
C THR A 513 -12.79 -20.30 -26.66
N VAL A 514 -12.13 -20.68 -25.60
CA VAL A 514 -11.52 -22.01 -25.42
C VAL A 514 -12.40 -22.90 -24.56
N GLU A 515 -12.41 -24.20 -24.89
CA GLU A 515 -13.05 -25.21 -24.03
C GLU A 515 -12.33 -25.30 -22.69
N THR A 516 -13.11 -25.48 -21.64
CA THR A 516 -12.58 -25.60 -20.26
C THR A 516 -12.82 -27.03 -19.75
N SER A 517 -11.76 -27.62 -19.17
CA SER A 517 -11.88 -28.90 -18.47
C SER A 517 -12.29 -28.69 -17.00
N PRO A 518 -13.30 -29.42 -16.51
CA PRO A 518 -13.72 -29.31 -15.11
C PRO A 518 -12.70 -29.93 -14.17
N LEU A 519 -12.56 -29.34 -12.98
CA LEU A 519 -11.82 -29.88 -11.84
C LEU A 519 -12.80 -30.24 -10.72
N HIS A 520 -12.76 -31.47 -10.28
CA HIS A 520 -13.52 -31.92 -9.10
C HIS A 520 -12.73 -31.59 -7.83
N VAL A 521 -13.32 -30.84 -6.91
CA VAL A 521 -12.68 -30.45 -5.66
C VAL A 521 -12.99 -31.48 -4.59
N VAL A 522 -11.95 -32.08 -4.01
CA VAL A 522 -12.03 -33.01 -2.89
C VAL A 522 -11.27 -32.48 -1.70
N ARG A 523 -11.87 -32.54 -0.50
CA ARG A 523 -11.25 -32.14 0.75
C ARG A 523 -10.92 -33.37 1.61
N SER A 524 -9.78 -33.34 2.27
CA SER A 524 -9.23 -34.50 2.99
C SER A 524 -10.11 -35.08 4.11
N GLU A 525 -11.08 -34.35 4.66
CA GLU A 525 -11.95 -34.83 5.73
C GLU A 525 -13.31 -35.38 5.24
N ARG A 526 -13.61 -35.32 3.94
CA ARG A 526 -14.87 -35.80 3.36
C ARG A 526 -14.64 -37.00 2.48
N ILE A 527 -15.11 -38.15 2.92
CA ILE A 527 -15.28 -39.32 2.07
C ILE A 527 -16.56 -39.08 1.28
N GLU A 528 -16.43 -38.63 0.06
CA GLU A 528 -17.55 -38.51 -0.85
C GLU A 528 -17.68 -39.84 -1.63
N SER A 529 -18.46 -40.76 -1.08
CA SER A 529 -18.77 -42.01 -1.78
C SER A 529 -19.47 -41.69 -3.10
N GLY A 530 -18.84 -42.00 -4.22
CA GLY A 530 -19.44 -41.97 -5.56
C GLY A 530 -18.90 -40.94 -6.56
N PHE A 531 -17.83 -40.17 -6.23
CA PHE A 531 -17.42 -39.01 -7.03
C PHE A 531 -16.35 -39.25 -8.09
N ALA A 532 -15.52 -40.26 -8.04
CA ALA A 532 -14.47 -40.40 -9.05
C ALA A 532 -14.83 -41.38 -10.15
N ARG A 533 -15.15 -40.88 -11.33
CA ARG A 533 -15.00 -41.63 -12.57
C ARG A 533 -13.54 -41.67 -12.96
N LYS A 534 -12.98 -42.83 -13.24
CA LYS A 534 -11.61 -43.02 -13.71
C LYS A 534 -11.33 -42.08 -14.89
N GLY A 535 -10.24 -41.29 -14.79
CA GLY A 535 -9.85 -40.29 -15.80
C GLY A 535 -10.36 -38.86 -15.58
N GLN A 536 -10.97 -38.54 -14.44
CA GLN A 536 -11.31 -37.15 -14.06
C GLN A 536 -10.18 -36.53 -13.28
N THR A 537 -9.82 -35.27 -13.58
CA THR A 537 -8.82 -34.55 -12.82
C THR A 537 -9.41 -34.05 -11.49
N ILE A 538 -8.73 -34.42 -10.39
CA ILE A 538 -9.18 -34.15 -9.03
C ILE A 538 -8.29 -33.10 -8.39
N LEU A 539 -8.88 -31.99 -7.91
CA LEU A 539 -8.18 -31.00 -7.10
C LEU A 539 -8.30 -31.39 -5.62
N LEU A 540 -7.21 -31.90 -5.06
CA LEU A 540 -7.13 -32.25 -3.65
C LEU A 540 -6.73 -31.03 -2.83
N LYS A 541 -7.65 -30.57 -1.96
CA LYS A 541 -7.40 -29.49 -0.98
C LYS A 541 -7.25 -30.05 0.44
N PRO A 542 -6.02 -30.28 0.91
CA PRO A 542 -5.81 -30.87 2.25
C PRO A 542 -6.02 -29.82 3.34
N ASP A 543 -6.69 -30.22 4.43
CA ASP A 543 -6.78 -29.39 5.64
C ASP A 543 -5.46 -29.35 6.39
N VAL A 544 -4.65 -30.42 6.28
CA VAL A 544 -3.29 -30.52 6.84
C VAL A 544 -2.34 -31.03 5.78
N TYR A 545 -1.30 -30.29 5.50
CA TYR A 545 -0.24 -30.69 4.56
C TYR A 545 0.71 -31.68 5.24
N SER A 546 0.40 -32.96 5.11
CA SER A 546 1.27 -34.09 5.46
C SER A 546 1.10 -35.20 4.44
N ALA A 547 2.17 -35.96 4.17
CA ALA A 547 2.11 -37.07 3.24
C ALA A 547 1.07 -38.12 3.64
N GLU A 548 0.96 -38.39 4.96
CA GLU A 548 -0.03 -39.31 5.52
C GLU A 548 -1.46 -38.87 5.18
N ASN A 549 -1.79 -37.60 5.40
CA ASN A 549 -3.14 -37.07 5.14
C ASN A 549 -3.48 -37.08 3.64
N ILE A 550 -2.51 -36.70 2.79
CA ILE A 550 -2.67 -36.69 1.34
C ILE A 550 -2.89 -38.11 0.84
N ARG A 551 -2.02 -39.07 1.19
CA ARG A 551 -2.15 -40.50 0.77
C ARG A 551 -3.43 -41.13 1.30
N LYS A 552 -3.75 -40.93 2.59
CA LYS A 552 -4.98 -41.43 3.17
C LYS A 552 -6.21 -40.95 2.40
N THR A 553 -6.24 -39.71 1.93
CA THR A 553 -7.37 -39.19 1.14
C THR A 553 -7.41 -39.82 -0.25
N ILE A 554 -6.26 -40.01 -0.89
CA ILE A 554 -6.15 -40.70 -2.19
C ILE A 554 -6.66 -42.14 -2.08
N ASP A 555 -6.14 -42.89 -1.11
CA ASP A 555 -6.45 -44.30 -0.90
C ASP A 555 -7.91 -44.53 -0.49
N LEU A 556 -8.47 -43.71 0.39
CA LEU A 556 -9.87 -43.81 0.83
C LEU A 556 -10.89 -43.57 -0.30
N ASN A 557 -10.52 -42.80 -1.34
CA ASN A 557 -11.39 -42.49 -2.48
C ASN A 557 -11.02 -43.26 -3.74
N ASP A 558 -10.04 -44.19 -3.68
CA ASP A 558 -9.54 -44.98 -4.79
C ASP A 558 -9.11 -44.12 -6.01
N PHE A 559 -8.46 -43.00 -5.76
CA PHE A 559 -8.00 -42.08 -6.81
C PHE A 559 -6.69 -42.58 -7.44
N ASP A 560 -6.59 -42.49 -8.77
CA ASP A 560 -5.28 -42.60 -9.42
C ASP A 560 -4.45 -41.34 -9.07
N ILE A 561 -3.25 -41.53 -8.52
CA ILE A 561 -2.36 -40.44 -8.14
C ILE A 561 -2.02 -39.53 -9.33
N ASN A 562 -2.04 -40.04 -10.55
CA ASN A 562 -1.78 -39.27 -11.77
C ASN A 562 -2.96 -38.35 -12.12
N ASP A 563 -4.17 -38.63 -11.63
CA ASP A 563 -5.35 -37.78 -11.81
C ASP A 563 -5.43 -36.69 -10.71
N VAL A 564 -4.62 -36.80 -9.65
CA VAL A 564 -4.63 -35.86 -8.52
C VAL A 564 -3.75 -34.65 -8.81
N VAL A 565 -4.34 -33.46 -8.65
CA VAL A 565 -3.67 -32.16 -8.57
C VAL A 565 -3.74 -31.68 -7.14
N LEU A 566 -2.62 -31.54 -6.46
CA LEU A 566 -2.59 -31.06 -5.07
C LEU A 566 -2.66 -29.52 -5.05
N ASP A 567 -3.66 -28.97 -4.39
CA ASP A 567 -3.81 -27.53 -4.18
C ASP A 567 -2.75 -27.01 -3.20
N LEU A 568 -2.01 -26.01 -3.58
CA LEU A 568 -1.06 -25.30 -2.71
C LEU A 568 -1.78 -24.15 -1.99
N PRO A 569 -1.52 -23.93 -0.70
CA PRO A 569 -2.19 -22.85 0.00
C PRO A 569 -1.77 -21.49 -0.57
N ILE A 570 -2.71 -20.54 -0.60
CA ILE A 570 -2.48 -19.20 -1.16
C ILE A 570 -1.39 -18.39 -0.43
N TYR A 571 -1.20 -18.69 0.85
CA TYR A 571 -0.15 -18.12 1.70
C TYR A 571 0.69 -19.24 2.32
N ALA A 572 2.01 -19.14 2.17
CA ALA A 572 2.96 -20.07 2.77
C ALA A 572 4.26 -19.33 3.12
N SER A 573 4.61 -19.22 4.41
CA SER A 573 5.94 -18.75 4.84
C SER A 573 7.03 -19.74 4.42
N GLY A 574 8.31 -19.38 4.51
CA GLY A 574 9.40 -20.31 4.23
C GLY A 574 9.34 -21.60 5.03
N LYS A 575 8.91 -21.52 6.31
CA LYS A 575 8.68 -22.72 7.14
C LYS A 575 7.49 -23.57 6.66
N ASP A 576 6.42 -22.93 6.18
CA ASP A 576 5.29 -23.65 5.58
C ASP A 576 5.73 -24.36 4.28
N ILE A 577 6.53 -23.71 3.43
CA ILE A 577 7.05 -24.30 2.20
C ILE A 577 7.86 -25.57 2.50
N SER A 578 8.74 -25.53 3.50
CA SER A 578 9.52 -26.73 3.89
C SER A 578 8.66 -27.91 4.31
N VAL A 579 7.49 -27.66 4.96
CA VAL A 579 6.52 -28.72 5.32
C VAL A 579 5.79 -29.21 4.07
N ILE A 580 5.37 -28.29 3.20
CA ILE A 580 4.66 -28.61 1.96
C ILE A 580 5.54 -29.43 1.00
N GLU A 581 6.81 -29.08 0.82
CA GLU A 581 7.74 -29.82 -0.02
C GLU A 581 7.89 -31.27 0.45
N LYS A 582 8.10 -31.49 1.76
CA LYS A 582 8.15 -32.85 2.33
C LYS A 582 6.85 -33.63 2.10
N ALA A 583 5.71 -32.95 2.26
CA ALA A 583 4.42 -33.60 2.03
C ALA A 583 4.23 -34.01 0.57
N ILE A 584 4.64 -33.16 -0.38
CA ILE A 584 4.59 -33.45 -1.83
C ILE A 584 5.53 -34.60 -2.18
N GLU A 585 6.80 -34.52 -1.81
CA GLU A 585 7.81 -35.52 -2.11
C GLU A 585 7.42 -36.92 -1.58
N GLN A 586 6.99 -36.99 -0.30
CA GLN A 586 6.63 -38.24 0.35
C GLN A 586 5.27 -38.79 -0.10
N SER A 587 4.33 -37.93 -0.54
CA SER A 587 3.06 -38.41 -1.11
C SER A 587 3.20 -38.95 -2.50
N GLY A 588 4.20 -38.51 -3.27
CA GLY A 588 4.44 -38.90 -4.65
C GLY A 588 3.60 -38.15 -5.69
N VAL A 589 2.78 -37.15 -5.28
CA VAL A 589 2.02 -36.31 -6.19
C VAL A 589 2.98 -35.49 -7.08
N LYS A 590 2.67 -35.41 -8.39
CA LYS A 590 3.49 -34.72 -9.39
C LYS A 590 2.83 -33.45 -9.97
N ARG A 591 1.53 -33.30 -9.80
CA ARG A 591 0.72 -32.21 -10.33
C ARG A 591 0.25 -31.31 -9.19
N LEU A 592 0.49 -30.01 -9.32
CA LEU A 592 0.18 -29.00 -8.30
C LEU A 592 -0.75 -27.93 -8.86
N ALA A 593 -1.67 -27.42 -8.09
CA ALA A 593 -2.40 -26.19 -8.37
C ALA A 593 -1.86 -25.08 -7.45
N SER A 594 -1.56 -23.96 -8.01
CA SER A 594 -1.05 -22.81 -7.24
C SER A 594 -2.04 -21.66 -7.25
N GLU A 595 -2.47 -21.23 -6.08
CA GLU A 595 -3.35 -20.08 -5.90
C GLU A 595 -2.58 -18.74 -5.75
N ASN A 596 -1.24 -18.78 -5.81
CA ASN A 596 -0.38 -17.60 -5.70
C ASN A 596 0.91 -17.78 -6.52
N ILE A 597 1.50 -16.69 -6.93
CA ILE A 597 2.70 -16.67 -7.79
C ILE A 597 3.85 -17.54 -7.28
N TYR A 598 3.98 -17.75 -5.95
CA TYR A 598 5.06 -18.57 -5.40
C TYR A 598 5.03 -20.03 -5.88
N GLY A 599 3.83 -20.57 -6.12
CA GLY A 599 3.70 -21.96 -6.55
C GLY A 599 4.24 -22.22 -7.95
N LEU A 600 4.33 -21.20 -8.82
CA LEU A 600 4.98 -21.34 -10.12
C LEU A 600 6.48 -21.62 -10.02
N TYR A 601 7.10 -21.40 -8.86
CA TYR A 601 8.48 -21.78 -8.63
C TYR A 601 8.69 -23.30 -8.65
N PHE A 602 7.67 -24.09 -8.29
CA PHE A 602 7.74 -25.56 -8.32
C PHE A 602 7.96 -26.15 -9.72
N VAL A 603 7.67 -25.38 -10.77
CA VAL A 603 8.03 -25.76 -12.16
C VAL A 603 9.55 -26.01 -12.27
N SER A 604 10.37 -25.15 -11.66
CA SER A 604 11.83 -25.32 -11.64
C SER A 604 12.31 -26.53 -10.83
N ARG A 605 11.40 -27.10 -10.02
CA ARG A 605 11.62 -28.34 -9.23
C ARG A 605 11.09 -29.59 -9.93
N GLY A 606 10.60 -29.48 -11.18
CA GLY A 606 10.14 -30.59 -12.00
C GLY A 606 8.68 -31.01 -11.78
N TYR A 607 7.86 -30.16 -11.17
CA TYR A 607 6.42 -30.42 -11.02
C TYR A 607 5.61 -29.79 -12.16
N GLU A 608 4.51 -30.44 -12.52
CA GLU A 608 3.49 -29.81 -13.36
C GLU A 608 2.67 -28.87 -12.50
N VAL A 609 2.57 -27.60 -12.91
CA VAL A 609 1.88 -26.56 -12.12
C VAL A 609 0.74 -25.95 -12.93
N VAL A 610 -0.45 -25.97 -12.36
CA VAL A 610 -1.62 -25.25 -12.83
C VAL A 610 -1.72 -23.91 -12.07
N ALA A 611 -1.86 -22.81 -12.80
CA ALA A 611 -2.16 -21.51 -12.17
C ALA A 611 -3.64 -21.44 -11.78
N GLY A 612 -3.93 -21.51 -10.50
CA GLY A 612 -5.29 -21.48 -9.96
C GLY A 612 -5.93 -20.10 -10.02
N GLN A 613 -7.13 -19.99 -9.49
CA GLN A 613 -7.94 -18.76 -9.56
C GLN A 613 -7.32 -17.55 -8.85
N GLY A 614 -6.51 -17.80 -7.82
CA GLY A 614 -5.82 -16.76 -7.08
C GLY A 614 -4.79 -15.96 -7.90
N HIS A 615 -4.40 -16.45 -9.09
CA HIS A 615 -3.61 -15.67 -10.04
C HIS A 615 -4.41 -14.56 -10.74
N ASN A 616 -5.74 -14.55 -10.60
CA ASN A 616 -6.64 -13.55 -11.17
C ASN A 616 -6.49 -13.36 -12.69
N ILE A 617 -6.31 -14.46 -13.44
CA ILE A 617 -6.15 -14.42 -14.89
C ILE A 617 -7.48 -14.04 -15.55
N ALA A 618 -7.55 -12.84 -16.12
CA ALA A 618 -8.75 -12.23 -16.70
C ALA A 618 -8.54 -11.73 -18.14
N ASN A 619 -7.36 -11.99 -18.72
CA ASN A 619 -7.01 -11.59 -20.08
C ASN A 619 -6.01 -12.56 -20.70
N VAL A 620 -5.91 -12.54 -22.04
CA VAL A 620 -5.05 -13.43 -22.81
C VAL A 620 -3.56 -13.27 -22.44
N PHE A 621 -3.10 -12.06 -22.17
CA PHE A 621 -1.70 -11.80 -21.87
C PHE A 621 -1.29 -12.31 -20.49
N ALA A 622 -2.21 -12.29 -19.51
CA ALA A 622 -1.99 -12.92 -18.22
C ALA A 622 -1.90 -14.45 -18.35
N ALA A 623 -2.72 -15.05 -19.21
CA ALA A 623 -2.65 -16.49 -19.52
C ALA A 623 -1.33 -16.84 -20.18
N GLN A 624 -0.90 -16.09 -21.21
CA GLN A 624 0.39 -16.26 -21.86
C GLN A 624 1.56 -16.11 -20.89
N LYS A 625 1.54 -15.08 -20.03
CA LYS A 625 2.61 -14.87 -19.04
C LYS A 625 2.68 -15.99 -18.01
N ALA A 626 1.55 -16.51 -17.54
CA ALA A 626 1.52 -17.67 -16.67
C ALA A 626 2.16 -18.91 -17.34
N THR A 627 1.86 -19.14 -18.62
CA THR A 627 2.45 -20.21 -19.43
C THR A 627 3.98 -20.01 -19.61
N GLU A 628 4.45 -18.79 -19.90
CA GLU A 628 5.87 -18.45 -19.98
C GLU A 628 6.62 -18.71 -18.66
N LEU A 629 5.94 -18.50 -17.53
CA LEU A 629 6.46 -18.81 -16.21
C LEU A 629 6.43 -20.31 -15.90
N GLY A 630 5.78 -21.12 -16.74
CA GLY A 630 5.80 -22.56 -16.73
C GLY A 630 4.48 -23.22 -16.32
N ALA A 631 3.38 -22.49 -16.18
CA ALA A 631 2.08 -23.08 -15.91
C ALA A 631 1.63 -23.94 -17.11
N THR A 632 1.20 -25.17 -16.84
CA THR A 632 0.71 -26.12 -17.87
C THR A 632 -0.75 -25.87 -18.25
N ALA A 633 -1.51 -25.24 -17.36
CA ALA A 633 -2.87 -24.81 -17.55
C ALA A 633 -3.20 -23.69 -16.54
N TYR A 634 -4.36 -23.05 -16.65
CA TYR A 634 -4.78 -22.02 -15.72
C TYR A 634 -6.31 -22.02 -15.49
N ALA A 635 -6.70 -21.54 -14.30
CA ALA A 635 -8.09 -21.22 -13.98
C ALA A 635 -8.35 -19.72 -14.21
N PRO A 636 -9.37 -19.35 -15.01
CA PRO A 636 -9.78 -17.95 -15.14
C PRO A 636 -10.16 -17.34 -13.80
N SER A 637 -9.99 -16.02 -13.66
CA SER A 637 -10.46 -15.29 -12.48
C SER A 637 -11.96 -15.55 -12.23
N CYS A 638 -12.34 -15.80 -10.98
CA CYS A 638 -13.75 -15.97 -10.61
C CYS A 638 -14.60 -14.70 -10.80
N GLU A 639 -13.98 -13.55 -11.01
CA GLU A 639 -14.63 -12.26 -11.25
C GLU A 639 -14.85 -12.00 -12.76
N TYR A 640 -14.03 -12.62 -13.65
CA TYR A 640 -14.05 -12.44 -15.11
C TYR A 640 -13.75 -13.76 -15.81
N LYS A 641 -14.76 -14.63 -15.89
CA LYS A 641 -14.60 -15.98 -16.43
C LYS A 641 -14.59 -16.04 -17.96
N ASP A 642 -15.27 -15.09 -18.61
CA ASP A 642 -15.60 -15.13 -20.03
C ASP A 642 -14.71 -14.16 -20.84
N PHE A 643 -13.42 -14.44 -20.92
CA PHE A 643 -12.54 -13.77 -21.86
C PHE A 643 -12.05 -14.73 -22.94
N LYS A 644 -11.62 -14.20 -24.07
CA LYS A 644 -11.07 -14.99 -25.17
C LYS A 644 -9.57 -15.14 -24.99
N ASP A 645 -9.02 -16.30 -25.26
CA ASP A 645 -7.57 -16.62 -25.20
C ASP A 645 -7.22 -17.81 -26.11
N ASP A 646 -5.99 -18.28 -26.01
CA ASP A 646 -5.42 -19.41 -26.77
C ASP A 646 -4.82 -20.51 -25.86
N GLY A 647 -5.05 -20.42 -24.55
CA GLY A 647 -4.44 -21.30 -23.55
C GLY A 647 -5.31 -22.48 -23.13
N LYS A 648 -4.74 -23.35 -22.29
CA LYS A 648 -5.45 -24.48 -21.68
C LYS A 648 -6.15 -24.02 -20.40
N ARG A 649 -7.46 -24.02 -20.41
CA ARG A 649 -8.28 -23.65 -19.25
C ARG A 649 -8.72 -24.84 -18.44
N ILE A 650 -8.80 -24.62 -17.13
CA ILE A 650 -9.52 -25.46 -16.19
C ILE A 650 -10.56 -24.62 -15.44
N ARG A 651 -11.59 -25.23 -14.89
CA ARG A 651 -12.56 -24.53 -14.02
C ARG A 651 -12.93 -25.41 -12.83
N PHE A 652 -13.24 -24.77 -11.72
CA PHE A 652 -13.92 -25.44 -10.61
C PHE A 652 -15.36 -25.77 -11.02
N GLU A 653 -15.87 -26.93 -10.61
CA GLU A 653 -17.22 -27.32 -10.94
C GLU A 653 -18.28 -26.44 -10.25
N GLN A 654 -17.98 -26.01 -9.03
CA GLN A 654 -18.90 -25.20 -8.21
C GLN A 654 -18.21 -23.90 -7.75
N ASP A 655 -18.95 -22.80 -7.79
CA ASP A 655 -18.45 -21.50 -7.30
C ASP A 655 -18.23 -21.47 -5.77
N GLU A 656 -18.94 -22.34 -5.03
CA GLU A 656 -18.81 -22.56 -3.59
C GLU A 656 -17.47 -23.17 -3.18
N ASP A 657 -16.74 -23.76 -4.13
CA ASP A 657 -15.40 -24.29 -3.90
C ASP A 657 -14.30 -23.23 -3.84
N ILE A 658 -14.63 -21.99 -4.23
CA ILE A 658 -13.70 -20.86 -4.23
C ILE A 658 -13.84 -20.10 -2.92
N PRO A 659 -12.76 -19.91 -2.14
CA PRO A 659 -12.83 -19.10 -0.94
C PRO A 659 -13.13 -17.64 -1.28
N LEU A 660 -14.11 -17.06 -0.61
CA LEU A 660 -14.43 -15.63 -0.71
C LEU A 660 -13.27 -14.75 -0.20
N MET A 661 -12.48 -15.29 0.72
CA MET A 661 -11.36 -14.60 1.33
C MET A 661 -10.46 -15.60 2.05
N THR A 662 -9.14 -15.40 1.94
CA THR A 662 -8.15 -16.11 2.77
C THR A 662 -7.46 -15.12 3.70
N PHE A 663 -7.17 -15.52 4.94
CA PHE A 663 -6.50 -14.68 5.93
C PHE A 663 -5.56 -15.48 6.85
N ALA A 664 -4.50 -14.83 7.30
CA ALA A 664 -3.43 -15.46 8.10
C ALA A 664 -3.61 -15.30 9.61
N HIS A 665 -4.56 -14.49 10.09
CA HIS A 665 -4.84 -14.37 11.52
C HIS A 665 -5.77 -15.49 12.01
N CYS A 666 -5.66 -15.86 13.28
CA CYS A 666 -6.53 -16.88 13.88
C CYS A 666 -7.82 -16.27 14.42
N PRO A 667 -9.00 -16.55 13.85
CA PRO A 667 -10.28 -16.04 14.35
C PRO A 667 -10.61 -16.62 15.73
N TYR A 668 -10.27 -17.87 16.01
CA TYR A 668 -10.52 -18.51 17.32
C TYR A 668 -9.75 -17.80 18.44
N LYS A 669 -8.47 -17.47 18.21
CA LYS A 669 -7.64 -16.71 19.16
C LYS A 669 -8.20 -15.32 19.44
N THR A 670 -8.77 -14.67 18.42
CA THR A 670 -9.32 -13.32 18.54
C THR A 670 -10.72 -13.31 19.16
N ILE A 671 -11.58 -14.23 18.75
CA ILE A 671 -13.01 -14.25 19.15
C ILE A 671 -13.17 -14.90 20.51
N PHE A 672 -12.45 -16.00 20.79
CA PHE A 672 -12.63 -16.86 21.97
C PHE A 672 -11.42 -16.87 22.90
N ASP A 673 -10.41 -16.05 22.67
CA ASP A 673 -9.16 -15.96 23.47
C ASP A 673 -8.45 -17.31 23.68
N CYS A 674 -8.55 -18.24 22.71
CA CYS A 674 -7.90 -19.54 22.81
C CYS A 674 -6.39 -19.44 22.55
N ASP A 675 -5.62 -20.31 23.21
CA ASP A 675 -4.19 -20.45 22.96
C ASP A 675 -3.93 -21.45 21.81
N CYS A 676 -2.89 -21.20 21.02
CA CYS A 676 -2.48 -22.10 19.93
C CYS A 676 -1.95 -23.44 20.46
N ALA A 677 -1.29 -23.46 21.63
CA ALA A 677 -0.75 -24.66 22.25
C ALA A 677 -1.85 -25.63 22.74
N SER A 678 -2.98 -25.06 23.16
CA SER A 678 -4.16 -25.80 23.65
C SER A 678 -5.33 -25.76 22.67
N CYS A 679 -5.09 -25.50 21.39
CA CYS A 679 -6.14 -25.31 20.39
C CYS A 679 -6.94 -26.60 20.16
N ALA A 680 -8.06 -26.74 20.88
CA ALA A 680 -9.03 -27.83 20.73
C ALA A 680 -10.07 -27.59 19.64
N TYR A 681 -10.10 -26.41 19.05
CA TYR A 681 -11.09 -26.05 18.03
C TYR A 681 -10.72 -26.70 16.69
N LYS A 682 -11.30 -27.88 16.45
CA LYS A 682 -11.22 -28.57 15.16
C LYS A 682 -12.38 -28.27 14.23
N PRO A 683 -13.62 -27.99 14.73
CA PRO A 683 -14.76 -27.74 13.84
C PRO A 683 -14.68 -26.38 13.19
N ASP A 684 -15.36 -26.28 12.06
CA ASP A 684 -15.49 -25.05 11.29
C ASP A 684 -16.19 -23.95 12.12
N LEU A 685 -15.74 -22.72 11.98
CA LEU A 685 -16.36 -21.56 12.57
C LEU A 685 -17.42 -21.00 11.63
N ILE A 686 -18.64 -20.83 12.12
CA ILE A 686 -19.73 -20.21 11.34
C ILE A 686 -19.76 -18.71 11.63
N LEU A 687 -19.68 -17.90 10.57
CA LEU A 687 -19.95 -16.48 10.62
C LEU A 687 -21.32 -16.18 10.00
N LYS A 688 -22.12 -15.36 10.69
CA LYS A 688 -23.45 -14.95 10.24
C LYS A 688 -23.52 -13.43 10.12
N ARG A 689 -24.18 -12.96 9.07
CA ARG A 689 -24.52 -11.55 8.89
C ARG A 689 -25.84 -11.44 8.12
N GLU A 690 -26.83 -10.82 8.76
CA GLU A 690 -28.18 -10.77 8.16
C GLU A 690 -28.69 -12.20 7.86
N ASN A 691 -29.14 -12.45 6.66
CA ASN A 691 -29.61 -13.79 6.22
C ASN A 691 -28.51 -14.68 5.64
N LYS A 692 -27.24 -14.22 5.67
CA LYS A 692 -26.11 -14.93 5.08
C LYS A 692 -25.30 -15.65 6.13
N LYS A 693 -24.85 -16.84 5.76
CA LYS A 693 -23.96 -17.67 6.58
C LYS A 693 -22.69 -17.99 5.81
N TYR A 694 -21.60 -18.05 6.51
CA TYR A 694 -20.29 -18.40 5.98
C TYR A 694 -19.63 -19.40 6.87
N VAL A 695 -18.84 -20.30 6.28
CA VAL A 695 -17.98 -21.21 7.02
C VAL A 695 -16.53 -20.76 6.90
N VAL A 696 -15.82 -20.71 8.04
CA VAL A 696 -14.38 -20.45 8.10
C VAL A 696 -13.69 -21.79 8.33
N ARG A 697 -12.96 -22.24 7.33
CA ARG A 697 -12.18 -23.49 7.36
C ARG A 697 -10.73 -23.20 7.68
N ARG A 698 -10.11 -24.09 8.42
CA ARG A 698 -8.68 -24.00 8.77
C ARG A 698 -7.87 -24.90 7.85
N VAL A 699 -6.80 -24.33 7.30
CA VAL A 699 -5.78 -25.06 6.55
C VAL A 699 -4.46 -24.92 7.29
N ARG A 700 -3.69 -26.01 7.45
CA ARG A 700 -2.46 -26.07 8.23
C ARG A 700 -1.31 -26.70 7.43
N ALA A 701 -0.17 -25.99 7.40
CA ALA A 701 1.15 -26.57 7.11
C ALA A 701 1.99 -26.50 8.39
N HIS A 702 3.01 -25.65 8.47
CA HIS A 702 3.66 -25.28 9.73
C HIS A 702 2.74 -24.35 10.55
N SER A 703 2.18 -23.33 9.92
CA SER A 703 1.23 -22.39 10.52
C SER A 703 -0.19 -22.59 10.00
N CYS A 704 -1.18 -22.01 10.73
CA CYS A 704 -2.57 -22.03 10.30
C CYS A 704 -2.91 -20.82 9.42
N ARG A 705 -3.77 -21.06 8.44
CA ARG A 705 -4.48 -20.05 7.65
C ARG A 705 -5.95 -20.41 7.59
N PHE A 706 -6.78 -19.45 7.21
CA PHE A 706 -8.22 -19.60 7.28
C PHE A 706 -8.85 -19.12 5.97
N GLU A 707 -9.79 -19.88 5.48
CA GLU A 707 -10.52 -19.64 4.26
C GLU A 707 -12.01 -19.47 4.57
N LEU A 708 -12.60 -18.39 4.06
CA LEU A 708 -14.03 -18.08 4.21
C LEU A 708 -14.78 -18.56 3.00
N TYR A 709 -15.79 -19.39 3.18
CA TYR A 709 -16.67 -19.89 2.13
C TYR A 709 -18.12 -19.49 2.38
N PRO A 710 -18.96 -19.37 1.33
CA PRO A 710 -20.41 -19.29 1.50
C PRO A 710 -20.92 -20.62 2.08
N LEU A 711 -22.07 -20.57 2.83
CA LEU A 711 -22.72 -21.73 3.43
C LEU A 711 -24.20 -21.77 3.09
#